data_c241bcd785ee9557849dae9f46ff5702
#
_entry.id   c241bcd785ee9557849dae9f46ff5702
#
_cell.length_a   1.000
_cell.length_b   1.000
_cell.length_c   1.000
_cell.angle_alpha   90.00
_cell.angle_beta   90.00
_cell.angle_gamma   90.00
#
_symmetry.space_group_name_H-M   'P 1'
#
loop_
_entity.id
_entity.type
_entity.pdbx_description
1 polymer ?
#
loop_
_entity_poly.entity_id
_entity_poly.type
_entity_poly.pdbx_seq_one_letter_code
_entity_poly.pdbx_strand_id
1 'polypeptide(L)'
;MQNKKEVISKRSFPDYLAPDEVKKTDAYGLEMARAIEFEWWFRSEGGQCNFLNKRDEYHNLRLYARGEQDTQVYKDLITGGDSDSYTNYDWRPLQIIPKFVKLLSNQMTERLFEVKAEATDKFSTDLKEDYKKRMQNLMDTLPIMKEAQKQLGVQVVPEGLEDLPDNQEELDLFMKLKYKPSIEIAAEEALKYTLDLNDYDEIQSRMIEDVVTIGVGALKHRTDPTKGIVVEWVDPADCVYSIPKHRNFKDSHYFGEVEKITINELKRVSNNKFSDEELTEIASSTTDWNKYHNAGSENQAAGGRLDGMMVNILHFTFKSTKTLSYKKKYNKNGGFKMTKRESTFEKGENDNSGFDVSKKVIDVWYEGSLVLGTEHIFNYKMCENMVRPKGNLNRTLPSYLFYAPDLYENRTKSKVGDVIPYVDQMQQIHIKLQQLIAKARPNGVFIDVDGLTEVPMGDGSFLSPLEVIKIYNETGNVLGTSKDAAGEYNHGKEPIRELKNGIVDGLDRLIMAYNHYLTLFRDAIGVPQGADASAPHPKMAVGVQENLANSSNIATRHILDSVLNITERLGEGLSLRLTDIFEYSDLKEVYINAIGRINVETLKALKKYHLHDLGIIIELKPDAQEKEFLENNIQVALSRELITLDDAIDIRSIHNIKLANALMKTRRVRREKDKKEQELRVIEANNEGQLKSTQAAAQSKQQEIQAMAQSAMSEINAKTQGRIAEIEAEKKAKLELMKEEFNYNMTLKGAETNLSNTQKKYDNDRKDSRQREKDTATSKIQEQKQFNKPALNFESAEDSISGSIGMEDIRIS
;
A
#
# COMPACT_ATOMS: atom_id res chain seq x y z
N MET A 1 54.54 -6.46 4.69
CA MET A 1 53.40 -7.18 5.35
C MET A 1 52.92 -6.47 6.60
N GLN A 2 53.73 -5.84 7.43
CA GLN A 2 53.31 -5.10 8.61
C GLN A 2 52.42 -3.90 8.28
N ASN A 3 52.76 -3.08 7.26
CA ASN A 3 51.93 -1.94 6.85
C ASN A 3 50.51 -2.31 6.34
N LYS A 4 50.36 -3.50 5.72
CA LYS A 4 49.03 -3.97 5.32
C LYS A 4 48.11 -4.38 6.49
N LYS A 5 48.71 -4.96 7.52
CA LYS A 5 47.95 -5.31 8.76
C LYS A 5 47.55 -4.08 9.55
N GLU A 6 48.40 -3.05 9.65
CA GLU A 6 48.05 -1.77 10.29
C GLU A 6 46.98 -1.00 9.52
N VAL A 7 47.06 -0.99 8.18
CA VAL A 7 46.03 -0.36 7.35
C VAL A 7 44.68 -1.06 7.45
N ILE A 8 44.68 -2.40 7.56
CA ILE A 8 43.46 -3.18 7.75
C ILE A 8 42.88 -2.97 9.15
N SER A 9 43.70 -2.88 10.20
CA SER A 9 43.20 -2.65 11.56
C SER A 9 42.64 -1.24 11.77
N LYS A 10 43.14 -0.24 11.07
CA LYS A 10 42.59 1.14 11.12
C LYS A 10 41.29 1.34 10.35
N ARG A 11 40.85 0.36 9.56
CA ARG A 11 39.62 0.43 8.74
C ARG A 11 38.57 -0.58 9.16
N SER A 12 38.78 -1.32 10.25
CA SER A 12 37.79 -2.20 10.85
C SER A 12 36.89 -1.43 11.81
N PHE A 13 35.68 -1.92 12.01
CA PHE A 13 34.80 -1.38 13.04
C PHE A 13 35.48 -1.46 14.41
N PRO A 14 35.37 -0.41 15.24
CA PRO A 14 35.97 -0.40 16.57
C PRO A 14 35.31 -1.44 17.47
N ASP A 15 35.99 -1.78 18.58
CA ASP A 15 35.48 -2.78 19.52
C ASP A 15 34.12 -2.37 20.11
N TYR A 16 33.13 -3.19 19.82
CA TYR A 16 31.74 -3.02 20.29
C TYR A 16 31.62 -3.13 21.83
N LEU A 17 32.52 -3.84 22.46
CA LEU A 17 32.55 -4.05 23.91
C LEU A 17 33.41 -3.03 24.65
N ALA A 18 33.96 -2.05 23.96
CA ALA A 18 34.74 -0.98 24.57
C ALA A 18 33.99 -0.33 25.77
N PRO A 19 34.69 0.18 26.78
CA PRO A 19 34.07 0.88 27.90
C PRO A 19 33.23 2.07 27.45
N ASP A 20 32.16 2.38 28.17
CA ASP A 20 31.21 3.46 27.85
C ASP A 20 31.91 4.85 27.74
N GLU A 21 33.01 5.04 28.46
CA GLU A 21 33.79 6.28 28.41
C GLU A 21 34.53 6.42 27.09
N VAL A 22 35.12 5.34 26.61
CA VAL A 22 35.81 5.31 25.30
C VAL A 22 34.82 5.55 24.18
N LYS A 23 33.64 4.94 24.25
CA LYS A 23 32.59 5.11 23.24
C LYS A 23 32.08 6.54 23.10
N LYS A 24 32.23 7.38 24.11
CA LYS A 24 31.82 8.78 24.07
C LYS A 24 32.85 9.70 23.43
N THR A 25 34.08 9.24 23.18
CA THR A 25 35.14 10.07 22.61
C THR A 25 34.93 10.26 21.11
N ASP A 26 35.29 11.44 20.60
CA ASP A 26 35.27 11.77 19.17
C ASP A 26 36.15 10.79 18.37
N ALA A 27 37.20 10.26 18.95
CA ALA A 27 38.10 9.28 18.33
C ALA A 27 37.37 7.98 18.00
N TYR A 28 36.57 7.46 18.92
CA TYR A 28 35.74 6.26 18.67
C TYR A 28 34.68 6.52 17.60
N GLY A 29 34.08 7.69 17.63
CA GLY A 29 33.12 8.11 16.62
C GLY A 29 33.77 8.22 15.23
N LEU A 30 34.97 8.76 15.17
CA LEU A 30 35.75 8.86 13.93
C LEU A 30 36.12 7.48 13.36
N GLU A 31 36.58 6.56 14.21
CA GLU A 31 36.86 5.18 13.78
C GLU A 31 35.61 4.49 13.22
N MET A 32 34.47 4.66 13.87
CA MET A 32 33.19 4.10 13.39
C MET A 32 32.77 4.72 12.05
N ALA A 33 32.82 6.05 11.94
CA ALA A 33 32.46 6.73 10.71
C ALA A 33 33.36 6.34 9.53
N ARG A 34 34.65 6.19 9.79
CA ARG A 34 35.62 5.71 8.77
C ARG A 34 35.40 4.26 8.37
N ALA A 35 35.01 3.41 9.31
CA ALA A 35 34.64 2.04 8.99
C ALA A 35 33.42 2.00 8.05
N ILE A 36 32.42 2.85 8.30
CA ILE A 36 31.24 3.01 7.43
C ILE A 36 31.66 3.58 6.07
N GLU A 37 32.47 4.64 6.06
CA GLU A 37 32.99 5.22 4.83
C GLU A 37 33.75 4.15 4.02
N PHE A 38 34.62 3.37 4.66
CA PHE A 38 35.34 2.31 4.00
C PHE A 38 34.42 1.24 3.40
N GLU A 39 33.40 0.79 4.11
CA GLU A 39 32.47 -0.22 3.61
C GLU A 39 31.71 0.24 2.35
N TRP A 40 31.32 1.51 2.29
CA TRP A 40 30.52 2.03 1.19
C TRP A 40 31.32 2.66 0.06
N TRP A 41 32.44 3.30 0.34
CA TRP A 41 33.28 4.02 -0.65
C TRP A 41 34.57 3.28 -1.01
N PHE A 42 34.80 2.09 -0.41
CA PHE A 42 35.96 1.31 -0.85
C PHE A 42 35.81 0.90 -2.32
N ARG A 43 36.85 1.21 -3.07
CA ARG A 43 36.93 0.91 -4.50
C ARG A 43 37.82 -0.31 -4.71
N SER A 44 37.24 -1.38 -5.25
CA SER A 44 38.02 -2.53 -5.75
C SER A 44 38.73 -2.16 -7.01
N GLU A 45 39.87 -2.82 -7.30
CA GLU A 45 40.63 -2.58 -8.52
C GLU A 45 39.72 -2.73 -9.76
N GLY A 46 39.50 -1.61 -10.48
CA GLY A 46 38.66 -1.55 -11.68
C GLY A 46 37.15 -1.42 -11.49
N GLY A 47 36.66 -1.34 -10.25
CA GLY A 47 35.22 -1.19 -9.93
C GLY A 47 34.84 0.19 -9.40
N GLN A 48 33.56 0.50 -9.46
CA GLN A 48 33.00 1.62 -8.70
C GLN A 48 32.78 1.19 -7.23
N CYS A 49 32.61 2.17 -6.34
CA CYS A 49 32.26 1.90 -4.96
C CYS A 49 30.77 1.53 -4.80
N ASN A 50 30.43 0.84 -3.72
CA ASN A 50 29.06 0.37 -3.45
C ASN A 50 28.04 1.53 -3.41
N PHE A 51 28.44 2.67 -2.85
CA PHE A 51 27.58 3.85 -2.75
C PHE A 51 27.20 4.40 -4.13
N LEU A 52 28.20 4.62 -5.00
CA LEU A 52 27.96 5.13 -6.34
C LEU A 52 27.19 4.13 -7.21
N ASN A 53 27.53 2.83 -7.14
CA ASN A 53 26.78 1.79 -7.86
C ASN A 53 25.28 1.83 -7.50
N LYS A 54 24.95 1.89 -6.20
CA LYS A 54 23.57 1.99 -5.73
C LYS A 54 22.92 3.29 -6.19
N ARG A 55 23.63 4.41 -6.06
CA ARG A 55 23.12 5.72 -6.44
C ARG A 55 22.84 5.81 -7.93
N ASP A 56 23.77 5.32 -8.76
CA ASP A 56 23.62 5.28 -10.21
C ASP A 56 22.47 4.35 -10.63
N GLU A 57 22.32 3.19 -9.98
CA GLU A 57 21.20 2.28 -10.21
C GLU A 57 19.86 2.98 -9.89
N TYR A 58 19.74 3.61 -8.71
CA TYR A 58 18.52 4.30 -8.32
C TYR A 58 18.24 5.52 -9.19
N HIS A 59 19.28 6.25 -9.59
CA HIS A 59 19.13 7.38 -10.52
C HIS A 59 18.59 6.90 -11.88
N ASN A 60 19.15 5.84 -12.43
CA ASN A 60 18.69 5.25 -13.67
C ASN A 60 17.23 4.79 -13.58
N LEU A 61 16.85 4.11 -12.50
CA LEU A 61 15.45 3.71 -12.26
C LEU A 61 14.49 4.91 -12.23
N ARG A 62 14.91 6.02 -11.61
CA ARG A 62 14.14 7.27 -11.57
C ARG A 62 14.05 7.94 -12.95
N LEU A 63 15.11 7.92 -13.73
CA LEU A 63 15.08 8.41 -15.11
C LEU A 63 14.09 7.60 -15.96
N TYR A 64 14.10 6.27 -15.84
CA TYR A 64 13.09 5.42 -16.50
C TYR A 64 11.66 5.70 -16.00
N ALA A 65 11.50 5.88 -14.70
CA ALA A 65 10.19 6.22 -14.12
C ALA A 65 9.64 7.56 -14.64
N ARG A 66 10.52 8.51 -14.95
CA ARG A 66 10.17 9.82 -15.53
C ARG A 66 10.10 9.82 -17.06
N GLY A 67 10.57 8.74 -17.72
CA GLY A 67 10.69 8.68 -19.17
C GLY A 67 11.79 9.61 -19.71
N GLU A 68 12.84 9.80 -18.95
CA GLU A 68 14.00 10.65 -19.25
C GLU A 68 15.31 9.81 -19.36
N GLN A 69 15.17 8.50 -19.58
CA GLN A 69 16.32 7.60 -19.68
C GLN A 69 17.27 7.99 -20.81
N ASP A 70 18.54 7.60 -20.67
CA ASP A 70 19.56 7.89 -21.68
C ASP A 70 19.24 7.23 -23.01
N THR A 71 19.22 8.05 -24.05
CA THR A 71 18.90 7.63 -25.42
C THR A 71 20.13 7.20 -26.21
N GLN A 72 21.35 7.38 -25.67
CA GLN A 72 22.58 7.05 -26.36
C GLN A 72 22.68 5.56 -26.65
N VAL A 73 22.23 4.72 -25.71
CA VAL A 73 22.19 3.25 -25.87
C VAL A 73 21.39 2.85 -27.12
N TYR A 74 20.26 3.50 -27.37
CA TYR A 74 19.43 3.19 -28.54
C TYR A 74 20.08 3.67 -29.83
N LYS A 75 20.77 4.81 -29.77
CA LYS A 75 21.54 5.31 -30.92
C LYS A 75 22.66 4.33 -31.30
N ASP A 76 23.44 3.93 -30.31
CA ASP A 76 24.57 3.02 -30.55
C ASP A 76 24.11 1.66 -31.09
N LEU A 77 22.99 1.12 -30.61
CA LEU A 77 22.43 -0.12 -31.10
C LEU A 77 21.92 -0.06 -32.54
N ILE A 78 21.40 1.09 -32.97
CA ILE A 78 20.79 1.23 -34.28
C ILE A 78 21.83 1.67 -35.31
N THR A 79 22.77 2.54 -34.92
CA THR A 79 23.82 3.06 -35.83
C THR A 79 25.06 2.18 -35.84
N GLY A 80 25.12 1.15 -34.98
CA GLY A 80 26.33 0.32 -34.83
C GLY A 80 27.53 1.06 -34.24
N GLY A 81 27.26 2.14 -33.49
CA GLY A 81 28.27 2.99 -32.87
C GLY A 81 28.87 4.05 -33.81
N ASP A 82 28.30 4.21 -35.03
CA ASP A 82 28.73 5.23 -35.98
C ASP A 82 28.09 6.59 -35.61
N SER A 83 28.92 7.51 -35.10
CA SER A 83 28.52 8.86 -34.74
C SER A 83 28.10 9.73 -35.89
N ASP A 84 28.55 9.40 -37.12
CA ASP A 84 28.37 10.20 -38.33
C ASP A 84 27.11 9.79 -39.13
N SER A 85 26.33 8.88 -38.60
CA SER A 85 25.11 8.43 -39.26
C SER A 85 24.07 9.55 -39.33
N TYR A 86 23.71 9.98 -40.53
CA TYR A 86 22.72 11.03 -40.80
C TYR A 86 21.28 10.53 -40.55
N THR A 87 20.96 10.06 -39.34
CA THR A 87 19.64 9.58 -39.04
C THR A 87 18.89 10.64 -38.18
N ASN A 88 17.94 11.32 -38.81
CA ASN A 88 17.10 12.31 -38.11
C ASN A 88 15.80 11.65 -37.59
N TYR A 89 15.96 10.75 -36.62
CA TYR A 89 14.83 10.11 -35.95
C TYR A 89 14.51 10.82 -34.64
N ASP A 90 13.27 10.68 -34.18
CA ASP A 90 12.92 11.09 -32.82
C ASP A 90 13.39 10.04 -31.81
N TRP A 91 14.46 10.37 -31.10
CA TRP A 91 15.07 9.51 -30.06
C TRP A 91 14.42 9.63 -28.68
N ARG A 92 13.42 10.50 -28.53
CA ARG A 92 12.80 10.69 -27.22
C ARG A 92 12.22 9.38 -26.69
N PRO A 93 12.40 9.13 -25.39
CA PRO A 93 11.84 7.95 -24.77
C PRO A 93 10.31 7.91 -24.83
N LEU A 94 9.77 6.71 -25.00
CA LEU A 94 8.33 6.50 -24.90
C LEU A 94 7.86 6.70 -23.46
N GLN A 95 6.85 7.55 -23.27
CA GLN A 95 6.29 7.90 -21.97
C GLN A 95 5.31 6.84 -21.46
N ILE A 96 5.76 5.57 -21.37
CA ILE A 96 4.92 4.45 -20.94
C ILE A 96 5.03 4.26 -19.43
N ILE A 97 6.25 4.11 -18.90
CA ILE A 97 6.50 3.88 -17.47
C ILE A 97 5.89 4.97 -16.59
N PRO A 98 6.03 6.29 -16.89
CA PRO A 98 5.48 7.36 -16.05
C PRO A 98 3.99 7.24 -15.79
N LYS A 99 3.23 6.80 -16.82
CA LYS A 99 1.78 6.56 -16.68
C LYS A 99 1.50 5.51 -15.61
N PHE A 100 2.22 4.37 -15.66
CA PHE A 100 1.99 3.24 -14.76
C PHE A 100 2.51 3.51 -13.35
N VAL A 101 3.63 4.23 -13.20
CA VAL A 101 4.14 4.66 -11.89
C VAL A 101 3.12 5.55 -11.20
N LYS A 102 2.60 6.58 -11.89
CA LYS A 102 1.56 7.45 -11.33
C LYS A 102 0.27 6.71 -11.01
N LEU A 103 -0.13 5.77 -11.86
CA LEU A 103 -1.32 4.96 -11.63
C LEU A 103 -1.16 4.11 -10.35
N LEU A 104 -0.04 3.41 -10.19
CA LEU A 104 0.23 2.61 -9.00
C LEU A 104 0.36 3.48 -7.75
N SER A 105 1.07 4.60 -7.84
CA SER A 105 1.22 5.52 -6.70
C SER A 105 -0.12 6.09 -6.25
N ASN A 106 -0.94 6.57 -7.18
CA ASN A 106 -2.27 7.10 -6.87
C ASN A 106 -3.20 6.01 -6.32
N GLN A 107 -3.18 4.80 -6.89
CA GLN A 107 -3.97 3.68 -6.39
C GLN A 107 -3.63 3.33 -4.94
N MET A 108 -2.36 3.46 -4.55
CA MET A 108 -1.94 3.23 -3.16
C MET A 108 -2.32 4.40 -2.25
N THR A 109 -2.25 5.64 -2.74
CA THR A 109 -2.62 6.85 -1.99
C THR A 109 -4.13 6.94 -1.76
N GLU A 110 -4.95 6.48 -2.70
CA GLU A 110 -6.42 6.43 -2.54
C GLU A 110 -6.87 5.46 -1.43
N ARG A 111 -6.05 4.48 -1.08
CA ARG A 111 -6.34 3.56 0.03
C ARG A 111 -6.07 4.23 1.35
N LEU A 112 -7.00 5.11 1.72
CA LEU A 112 -6.95 5.81 2.99
C LEU A 112 -6.92 4.83 4.16
N PHE A 113 -6.06 5.09 5.11
CA PHE A 113 -6.01 4.37 6.37
C PHE A 113 -6.15 5.36 7.52
N GLU A 114 -6.56 4.86 8.66
CA GLU A 114 -6.59 5.61 9.90
C GLU A 114 -5.58 5.00 10.88
N VAL A 115 -4.81 5.86 11.51
CA VAL A 115 -3.93 5.46 12.60
C VAL A 115 -4.76 5.45 13.87
N LYS A 116 -4.95 4.27 14.45
CA LYS A 116 -5.65 4.08 15.73
C LYS A 116 -4.68 3.67 16.82
N ALA A 117 -4.89 4.19 18.00
CA ALA A 117 -4.15 3.79 19.18
C ALA A 117 -5.04 2.88 20.04
N GLU A 118 -4.55 1.71 20.40
CA GLU A 118 -5.22 0.81 21.34
C GLU A 118 -4.32 0.63 22.57
N ALA A 119 -4.90 0.84 23.76
CA ALA A 119 -4.18 0.61 25.00
C ALA A 119 -4.13 -0.88 25.31
N THR A 120 -2.93 -1.46 25.25
CA THR A 120 -2.69 -2.90 25.43
C THR A 120 -2.22 -3.25 26.83
N ASP A 121 -2.02 -2.27 27.68
CA ASP A 121 -1.59 -2.46 29.05
C ASP A 121 -2.65 -3.08 29.94
N LYS A 122 -2.19 -3.76 31.00
CA LYS A 122 -3.06 -4.44 31.95
C LYS A 122 -4.04 -3.48 32.64
N PHE A 123 -3.58 -2.26 32.98
CA PHE A 123 -4.42 -1.30 33.69
C PHE A 123 -5.57 -0.80 32.82
N SER A 124 -5.32 -0.48 31.57
CA SER A 124 -6.37 -0.08 30.61
C SER A 124 -7.33 -1.24 30.32
N THR A 125 -6.80 -2.46 30.25
CA THR A 125 -7.63 -3.67 30.11
C THR A 125 -8.52 -3.89 31.32
N ASP A 126 -7.98 -3.74 32.53
CA ASP A 126 -8.74 -3.86 33.78
C ASP A 126 -9.83 -2.77 33.86
N LEU A 127 -9.52 -1.51 33.49
CA LEU A 127 -10.52 -0.44 33.39
C LEU A 127 -11.63 -0.73 32.38
N LYS A 128 -11.26 -1.29 31.23
CA LYS A 128 -12.21 -1.71 30.19
C LYS A 128 -13.13 -2.82 30.69
N GLU A 129 -12.59 -3.78 31.43
CA GLU A 129 -13.37 -4.85 32.08
C GLU A 129 -14.27 -4.32 33.20
N ASP A 130 -13.76 -3.42 34.04
CA ASP A 130 -14.56 -2.80 35.11
C ASP A 130 -15.68 -1.93 34.54
N TYR A 131 -15.45 -1.19 33.45
CA TYR A 131 -16.50 -0.47 32.75
C TYR A 131 -17.53 -1.44 32.18
N LYS A 132 -17.10 -2.53 31.53
CA LYS A 132 -17.97 -3.58 31.01
C LYS A 132 -18.85 -4.18 32.13
N LYS A 133 -18.27 -4.49 33.30
CA LYS A 133 -18.98 -5.00 34.47
C LYS A 133 -20.02 -3.98 35.00
N ARG A 134 -19.65 -2.69 35.06
CA ARG A 134 -20.61 -1.62 35.47
C ARG A 134 -21.76 -1.53 34.48
N MET A 135 -21.52 -1.62 33.20
CA MET A 135 -22.56 -1.62 32.18
C MET A 135 -23.45 -2.86 32.27
N GLN A 136 -22.88 -4.03 32.52
CA GLN A 136 -23.66 -5.25 32.79
C GLN A 136 -24.57 -5.08 34.00
N ASN A 137 -24.07 -4.56 35.13
CA ASN A 137 -24.88 -4.28 36.31
C ASN A 137 -26.01 -3.26 36.03
N LEU A 138 -25.74 -2.24 35.23
CA LEU A 138 -26.75 -1.29 34.79
C LEU A 138 -27.81 -1.95 33.92
N MET A 139 -27.41 -2.82 32.98
CA MET A 139 -28.35 -3.59 32.16
C MET A 139 -29.27 -4.48 33.01
N ASP A 140 -28.72 -5.14 34.04
CA ASP A 140 -29.49 -6.00 34.93
C ASP A 140 -30.44 -5.20 35.83
N THR A 141 -30.07 -3.96 36.20
CA THR A 141 -30.89 -3.10 37.07
C THR A 141 -31.93 -2.25 36.33
N LEU A 142 -31.72 -1.99 35.03
CA LEU A 142 -32.61 -1.16 34.19
C LEU A 142 -34.07 -1.68 34.13
N PRO A 143 -34.34 -2.97 33.93
CA PRO A 143 -35.69 -3.50 33.93
C PRO A 143 -36.40 -3.23 35.25
N ILE A 144 -35.70 -3.40 36.39
CA ILE A 144 -36.22 -3.17 37.74
C ILE A 144 -36.54 -1.68 37.95
N MET A 145 -35.63 -0.80 37.48
CA MET A 145 -35.86 0.66 37.56
C MET A 145 -37.04 1.11 36.69
N LYS A 146 -37.17 0.57 35.48
CA LYS A 146 -38.33 0.82 34.59
C LYS A 146 -39.63 0.35 35.19
N GLU A 147 -39.62 -0.78 35.90
CA GLU A 147 -40.82 -1.31 36.58
C GLU A 147 -41.17 -0.48 37.81
N ALA A 148 -40.18 -0.06 38.59
CA ALA A 148 -40.37 0.86 39.72
C ALA A 148 -40.89 2.24 39.25
N GLN A 149 -40.42 2.76 38.13
CA GLN A 149 -40.94 4.00 37.52
C GLN A 149 -42.39 3.87 37.08
N LYS A 150 -42.79 2.71 36.54
CA LYS A 150 -44.20 2.43 36.21
C LYS A 150 -45.10 2.36 37.47
N GLN A 151 -44.60 1.81 38.59
CA GLN A 151 -45.37 1.66 39.80
C GLN A 151 -45.46 2.95 40.64
N LEU A 152 -44.38 3.73 40.65
CA LEU A 152 -44.28 4.92 41.51
C LEU A 152 -44.63 6.24 40.81
N GLY A 153 -44.72 6.24 39.47
CA GLY A 153 -45.03 7.45 38.68
C GLY A 153 -43.97 8.56 38.73
N VAL A 154 -42.76 8.24 39.24
CA VAL A 154 -41.63 9.15 39.38
C VAL A 154 -40.53 8.74 38.42
N GLN A 155 -39.91 9.73 37.80
CA GLN A 155 -38.79 9.46 36.89
C GLN A 155 -37.59 8.95 37.68
N VAL A 156 -37.39 7.63 37.71
CA VAL A 156 -36.29 6.96 38.41
C VAL A 156 -35.11 6.70 37.46
N VAL A 157 -35.39 6.60 36.19
CA VAL A 157 -34.37 6.38 35.17
C VAL A 157 -33.80 7.74 34.74
N PRO A 158 -32.49 8.01 34.87
CA PRO A 158 -31.87 9.23 34.39
C PRO A 158 -32.01 9.38 32.87
N GLU A 159 -32.21 10.61 32.38
CA GLU A 159 -32.20 10.93 30.95
C GLU A 159 -30.83 10.55 30.32
N GLY A 160 -30.85 9.89 29.20
CA GLY A 160 -29.61 9.42 28.51
C GLY A 160 -29.26 7.95 28.72
N LEU A 161 -30.02 7.21 29.56
CA LEU A 161 -29.86 5.76 29.70
C LEU A 161 -30.73 4.93 28.72
N GLU A 162 -31.39 5.60 27.80
CA GLU A 162 -32.25 4.96 26.78
C GLU A 162 -31.47 4.18 25.74
N ASP A 163 -30.19 4.54 25.52
CA ASP A 163 -29.28 3.94 24.54
C ASP A 163 -28.42 2.81 25.08
N LEU A 164 -28.73 2.31 26.26
CA LEU A 164 -27.98 1.18 26.81
C LEU A 164 -28.24 -0.11 26.04
N PRO A 165 -27.22 -0.98 25.91
CA PRO A 165 -27.37 -2.27 25.26
C PRO A 165 -28.32 -3.19 26.05
N ASP A 166 -29.21 -3.88 25.33
CA ASP A 166 -30.17 -4.80 25.94
C ASP A 166 -29.62 -6.22 26.10
N ASN A 167 -28.60 -6.59 25.35
CA ASN A 167 -28.05 -7.94 25.31
C ASN A 167 -26.52 -7.91 25.45
N GLN A 168 -25.94 -9.06 25.84
CA GLN A 168 -24.48 -9.24 25.93
C GLN A 168 -23.77 -8.99 24.59
N GLU A 169 -24.37 -9.41 23.47
CA GLU A 169 -23.80 -9.18 22.13
C GLU A 169 -23.79 -7.68 21.77
N GLU A 170 -24.83 -6.98 22.18
CA GLU A 170 -24.97 -5.55 22.01
C GLU A 170 -23.99 -4.78 22.91
N LEU A 171 -23.75 -5.26 24.12
CA LEU A 171 -22.74 -4.72 25.01
C LEU A 171 -21.34 -4.89 24.42
N ASP A 172 -21.01 -6.05 23.87
CA ASP A 172 -19.71 -6.30 23.25
C ASP A 172 -19.51 -5.41 22.02
N LEU A 173 -20.57 -5.16 21.27
CA LEU A 173 -20.56 -4.25 20.13
C LEU A 173 -20.42 -2.79 20.59
N PHE A 174 -21.15 -2.38 21.61
CA PHE A 174 -21.05 -1.07 22.22
C PHE A 174 -19.64 -0.80 22.74
N MET A 175 -19.03 -1.79 23.41
CA MET A 175 -17.63 -1.70 23.88
C MET A 175 -16.62 -1.56 22.74
N LYS A 176 -16.90 -2.12 21.57
CA LYS A 176 -16.03 -2.00 20.40
C LYS A 176 -16.23 -0.70 19.64
N LEU A 177 -17.43 -0.15 19.61
CA LEU A 177 -17.77 0.99 18.78
C LEU A 177 -17.78 2.32 19.54
N LYS A 178 -18.35 2.32 20.75
CA LYS A 178 -18.58 3.57 21.51
C LYS A 178 -17.63 3.73 22.69
N TYR A 179 -17.16 2.62 23.30
CA TYR A 179 -16.21 2.73 24.40
C TYR A 179 -14.79 2.91 23.89
N LYS A 180 -14.24 4.09 24.14
CA LYS A 180 -12.86 4.40 23.86
C LYS A 180 -12.28 5.06 25.11
N PRO A 181 -11.22 4.52 25.71
CA PRO A 181 -10.54 5.16 26.83
C PRO A 181 -10.05 6.55 26.40
N SER A 182 -10.16 7.53 27.30
CA SER A 182 -9.70 8.90 27.03
C SER A 182 -8.25 8.97 26.56
N ILE A 183 -7.47 7.99 26.97
CA ILE A 183 -6.07 7.82 26.63
C ILE A 183 -5.86 7.47 25.15
N GLU A 184 -6.71 6.60 24.60
CA GLU A 184 -6.65 6.24 23.18
C GLU A 184 -7.06 7.42 22.31
N ILE A 185 -8.12 8.13 22.71
CA ILE A 185 -8.58 9.34 22.00
C ILE A 185 -7.49 10.40 22.00
N ALA A 186 -6.91 10.69 23.15
CA ALA A 186 -5.87 11.67 23.27
C ALA A 186 -4.62 11.32 22.45
N ALA A 187 -4.24 10.04 22.43
CA ALA A 187 -3.10 9.57 21.64
C ALA A 187 -3.37 9.66 20.14
N GLU A 188 -4.56 9.31 19.69
CA GLU A 188 -4.93 9.40 18.27
C GLU A 188 -4.95 10.85 17.80
N GLU A 189 -5.58 11.76 18.54
CA GLU A 189 -5.60 13.17 18.20
C GLU A 189 -4.20 13.77 18.17
N ALA A 190 -3.35 13.42 19.16
CA ALA A 190 -1.97 13.88 19.18
C ALA A 190 -1.14 13.33 18.02
N LEU A 191 -1.31 12.05 17.67
CA LEU A 191 -0.64 11.44 16.52
C LEU A 191 -1.10 12.08 15.22
N LYS A 192 -2.41 12.22 15.03
CA LYS A 192 -2.98 12.87 13.86
C LYS A 192 -2.46 14.29 13.70
N TYR A 193 -2.52 15.09 14.74
CA TYR A 193 -1.99 16.45 14.72
C TYR A 193 -0.48 16.48 14.40
N THR A 194 0.29 15.54 14.94
CA THR A 194 1.73 15.46 14.65
C THR A 194 2.01 15.09 13.20
N LEU A 195 1.23 14.19 12.62
CA LEU A 195 1.34 13.81 11.20
C LEU A 195 0.94 15.00 10.30
N ASP A 196 -0.17 15.67 10.61
CA ASP A 196 -0.65 16.84 9.87
C ASP A 196 0.39 18.00 9.94
N LEU A 197 1.02 18.22 11.10
CA LEU A 197 2.06 19.24 11.29
C LEU A 197 3.31 19.00 10.43
N ASN A 198 3.58 17.75 10.09
CA ASN A 198 4.73 17.35 9.28
C ASN A 198 4.36 17.09 7.81
N ASP A 199 3.18 17.46 7.35
CA ASP A 199 2.72 17.20 5.98
C ASP A 199 2.93 15.74 5.55
N TYR A 200 2.55 14.81 6.44
CA TYR A 200 2.83 13.39 6.25
C TYR A 200 2.27 12.81 4.94
N ASP A 201 1.19 13.37 4.43
CA ASP A 201 0.60 12.93 3.16
C ASP A 201 1.56 13.12 1.98
N GLU A 202 2.32 14.24 1.96
CA GLU A 202 3.36 14.47 0.95
C GLU A 202 4.53 13.49 1.12
N ILE A 203 4.99 13.32 2.36
CA ILE A 203 6.07 12.37 2.69
C ILE A 203 5.68 10.96 2.28
N GLN A 204 4.45 10.56 2.57
CA GLN A 204 3.92 9.26 2.20
C GLN A 204 3.84 9.07 0.70
N SER A 205 3.37 10.08 -0.03
CA SER A 205 3.29 10.03 -1.49
C SER A 205 4.67 9.82 -2.12
N ARG A 206 5.69 10.54 -1.66
CA ARG A 206 7.09 10.36 -2.09
C ARG A 206 7.62 8.97 -1.76
N MET A 207 7.32 8.49 -0.55
CA MET A 207 7.73 7.15 -0.12
C MET A 207 7.09 6.05 -0.99
N ILE A 208 5.81 6.19 -1.34
CA ILE A 208 5.12 5.25 -2.25
C ILE A 208 5.78 5.26 -3.63
N GLU A 209 6.09 6.44 -4.15
CA GLU A 209 6.77 6.60 -5.43
C GLU A 209 8.15 5.92 -5.42
N ASP A 210 8.92 6.06 -4.34
CA ASP A 210 10.20 5.38 -4.17
C ASP A 210 10.04 3.84 -4.08
N VAL A 211 9.06 3.34 -3.34
CA VAL A 211 8.81 1.88 -3.28
C VAL A 211 8.45 1.31 -4.65
N VAL A 212 7.69 2.04 -5.46
CA VAL A 212 7.35 1.62 -6.83
C VAL A 212 8.56 1.71 -7.75
N THR A 213 9.34 2.79 -7.64
CA THR A 213 10.43 3.13 -8.58
C THR A 213 11.72 2.40 -8.27
N ILE A 214 12.15 2.41 -7.01
CA ILE A 214 13.45 1.86 -6.57
C ILE A 214 13.32 0.64 -5.64
N GLY A 215 12.10 0.30 -5.21
CA GLY A 215 11.83 -0.88 -4.40
C GLY A 215 12.14 -0.72 -2.91
N VAL A 216 12.36 0.49 -2.41
CA VAL A 216 12.61 0.75 -0.98
C VAL A 216 12.01 2.09 -0.57
N GLY A 217 11.32 2.11 0.55
CA GLY A 217 10.83 3.33 1.20
C GLY A 217 11.68 3.66 2.42
N ALA A 218 11.92 4.94 2.66
CA ALA A 218 12.69 5.42 3.80
C ALA A 218 12.10 6.69 4.41
N LEU A 219 12.06 6.72 5.73
CA LEU A 219 11.66 7.86 6.56
C LEU A 219 12.61 8.01 7.73
N LYS A 220 12.66 9.21 8.28
CA LYS A 220 13.39 9.52 9.50
C LYS A 220 12.49 10.31 10.44
N HIS A 221 12.51 9.97 11.71
CA HIS A 221 11.85 10.76 12.73
C HIS A 221 12.80 11.15 13.85
N ARG A 222 12.75 12.40 14.25
CA ARG A 222 13.60 12.95 15.30
C ARG A 222 12.83 13.93 16.19
N THR A 223 13.37 14.25 17.34
CA THR A 223 12.87 15.32 18.19
C THR A 223 13.79 16.52 18.04
N ASP A 224 13.23 17.65 17.65
CA ASP A 224 13.93 18.91 17.55
C ASP A 224 13.49 19.82 18.71
N PRO A 225 14.41 20.46 19.41
CA PRO A 225 14.07 21.33 20.54
C PRO A 225 13.16 22.50 20.16
N THR A 226 13.23 22.97 18.92
CA THR A 226 12.49 24.15 18.45
C THR A 226 11.22 23.79 17.71
N LYS A 227 11.26 22.72 16.88
CA LYS A 227 10.15 22.32 16.02
C LYS A 227 9.28 21.23 16.64
N GLY A 228 9.76 20.54 17.66
CA GLY A 228 9.08 19.40 18.26
C GLY A 228 9.42 18.09 17.57
N ILE A 229 8.40 17.28 17.26
CA ILE A 229 8.62 16.05 16.52
C ILE A 229 8.65 16.35 15.03
N VAL A 230 9.73 15.97 14.40
CA VAL A 230 9.97 16.16 12.97
C VAL A 230 10.00 14.79 12.30
N VAL A 231 9.21 14.64 11.26
CA VAL A 231 9.20 13.49 10.36
C VAL A 231 9.67 13.97 9.01
N GLU A 232 10.67 13.33 8.47
CA GLU A 232 11.30 13.72 7.21
C GLU A 232 11.35 12.52 6.25
N TRP A 233 11.07 12.78 5.00
CA TRP A 233 11.41 11.85 3.94
C TRP A 233 12.91 11.84 3.75
N VAL A 234 13.50 10.68 3.56
CA VAL A 234 14.94 10.52 3.33
C VAL A 234 15.12 9.84 1.98
N ASP A 235 16.01 10.37 1.16
CA ASP A 235 16.30 9.74 -0.14
C ASP A 235 17.09 8.44 0.06
N PRO A 236 16.53 7.27 -0.28
CA PRO A 236 17.26 6.01 -0.17
C PRO A 236 18.55 5.96 -1.00
N ALA A 237 18.66 6.78 -2.05
CA ALA A 237 19.87 6.85 -2.87
C ALA A 237 21.08 7.40 -2.10
N ASP A 238 20.82 8.34 -1.21
CA ASP A 238 21.85 8.99 -0.40
C ASP A 238 22.06 8.33 0.98
N CYS A 239 21.32 7.26 1.27
CA CYS A 239 21.44 6.52 2.51
C CYS A 239 22.52 5.45 2.47
N VAL A 240 23.13 5.20 3.63
CA VAL A 240 24.03 4.08 3.88
C VAL A 240 23.52 3.28 5.09
N TYR A 241 23.66 1.97 5.07
CA TYR A 241 23.19 1.09 6.14
C TYR A 241 23.97 -0.21 6.15
N SER A 242 23.99 -0.89 7.29
CA SER A 242 24.59 -2.23 7.35
C SER A 242 23.68 -3.24 6.64
N ILE A 243 24.26 -4.25 6.02
CA ILE A 243 23.55 -5.25 5.20
C ILE A 243 22.39 -5.86 6.02
N PRO A 244 21.12 -5.59 5.62
CA PRO A 244 19.96 -6.08 6.35
C PRO A 244 19.60 -7.51 5.93
N LYS A 245 19.12 -8.33 6.88
CA LYS A 245 18.54 -9.65 6.62
C LYS A 245 17.02 -9.61 6.56
N HIS A 246 16.43 -8.61 7.21
CA HIS A 246 14.97 -8.46 7.28
C HIS A 246 14.50 -7.31 6.40
N ARG A 247 13.35 -7.46 5.77
CA ARG A 247 12.71 -6.47 4.90
C ARG A 247 12.53 -5.09 5.56
N ASN A 248 12.38 -5.05 6.88
CA ASN A 248 12.19 -3.83 7.66
C ASN A 248 13.48 -3.30 8.30
N PHE A 249 14.64 -3.78 7.91
CA PHE A 249 15.97 -3.32 8.36
C PHE A 249 16.17 -3.28 9.88
N LYS A 250 15.39 -4.05 10.64
CA LYS A 250 15.45 -4.05 12.12
C LYS A 250 16.76 -4.59 12.71
N ASP A 251 17.52 -5.30 11.92
CA ASP A 251 18.79 -5.93 12.26
C ASP A 251 19.98 -5.09 11.84
N SER A 252 19.77 -3.94 11.19
CA SER A 252 20.85 -3.06 10.80
C SER A 252 21.54 -2.45 12.03
N HIS A 253 22.86 -2.45 11.98
CA HIS A 253 23.71 -1.95 13.08
C HIS A 253 23.99 -0.47 12.97
N TYR A 254 23.99 0.09 11.76
CA TYR A 254 24.14 1.51 11.51
C TYR A 254 23.24 1.96 10.36
N PHE A 255 22.92 3.25 10.41
CA PHE A 255 22.26 4.00 9.34
C PHE A 255 23.01 5.29 9.14
N GLY A 256 23.03 5.82 7.95
CA GLY A 256 23.56 7.11 7.65
C GLY A 256 22.94 7.71 6.40
N GLU A 257 23.13 9.00 6.26
CA GLU A 257 22.61 9.84 5.18
C GLU A 257 23.72 10.76 4.71
N VAL A 258 23.91 10.84 3.42
CA VAL A 258 24.92 11.73 2.81
C VAL A 258 24.24 12.99 2.35
N GLU A 259 24.59 14.10 3.00
CA GLU A 259 24.08 15.41 2.63
C GLU A 259 25.18 16.24 1.98
N LYS A 260 24.84 16.97 0.91
CA LYS A 260 25.73 17.86 0.20
C LYS A 260 25.40 19.30 0.57
N ILE A 261 26.28 19.93 1.34
CA ILE A 261 26.09 21.29 1.81
C ILE A 261 27.26 22.21 1.46
N THR A 262 27.05 23.52 1.55
CA THR A 262 28.12 24.51 1.35
C THR A 262 28.97 24.61 2.61
N ILE A 263 30.23 25.07 2.45
CA ILE A 263 31.11 25.32 3.61
C ILE A 263 30.50 26.36 4.56
N ASN A 264 29.77 27.34 4.04
CA ASN A 264 29.08 28.31 4.90
C ASN A 264 27.99 27.63 5.75
N GLU A 265 27.27 26.69 5.18
CA GLU A 265 26.28 25.91 5.91
C GLU A 265 26.93 24.93 6.89
N LEU A 266 28.07 24.34 6.52
CA LEU A 266 28.90 23.54 7.43
C LEU A 266 29.30 24.32 8.69
N LYS A 267 29.70 25.60 8.55
CA LYS A 267 29.98 26.47 9.70
C LYS A 267 28.78 26.57 10.65
N ARG A 268 27.59 26.75 10.09
CA ARG A 268 26.33 26.83 10.86
C ARG A 268 26.00 25.51 11.56
N VAL A 269 26.04 24.39 10.83
CA VAL A 269 25.65 23.07 11.34
C VAL A 269 26.66 22.53 12.36
N SER A 270 27.94 22.86 12.21
CA SER A 270 28.99 22.50 13.15
C SER A 270 29.09 23.45 14.37
N ASN A 271 28.21 24.47 14.44
CA ASN A 271 28.28 25.53 15.49
C ASN A 271 29.67 26.22 15.56
N ASN A 272 30.27 26.51 14.41
CA ASN A 272 31.60 27.10 14.30
C ASN A 272 32.71 26.27 14.99
N LYS A 273 32.58 24.95 15.00
CA LYS A 273 33.58 24.05 15.59
C LYS A 273 34.93 24.14 14.87
N PHE A 274 34.92 24.45 13.57
CA PHE A 274 36.10 24.42 12.71
C PHE A 274 36.71 25.83 12.53
N SER A 275 38.04 25.91 12.59
CA SER A 275 38.80 27.12 12.27
C SER A 275 38.81 27.36 10.76
N ASP A 276 39.12 28.57 10.33
CA ASP A 276 39.23 28.93 8.91
C ASP A 276 40.35 28.13 8.18
N GLU A 277 41.41 27.74 8.91
CA GLU A 277 42.47 26.86 8.38
C GLU A 277 41.93 25.44 8.11
N GLU A 278 41.22 24.86 9.07
CA GLU A 278 40.59 23.55 8.92
C GLU A 278 39.54 23.55 7.82
N LEU A 279 38.75 24.61 7.66
CA LEU A 279 37.79 24.73 6.56
C LEU A 279 38.46 24.79 5.19
N THR A 280 39.67 25.39 5.10
CA THR A 280 40.46 25.39 3.88
C THR A 280 41.01 23.98 3.58
N GLU A 281 41.43 23.26 4.61
CA GLU A 281 41.85 21.86 4.51
C GLU A 281 40.69 20.97 4.08
N ILE A 282 39.52 21.10 4.68
CA ILE A 282 38.30 20.41 4.33
C ILE A 282 37.96 20.64 2.85
N ALA A 283 38.01 21.87 2.37
CA ALA A 283 37.73 22.22 0.99
C ALA A 283 38.68 21.52 0.02
N SER A 284 39.99 21.51 0.32
CA SER A 284 40.98 20.86 -0.52
C SER A 284 40.81 19.33 -0.51
N SER A 285 40.70 18.73 0.66
CA SER A 285 40.54 17.25 0.83
C SER A 285 39.26 16.75 0.19
N THR A 286 38.17 17.48 0.33
CA THR A 286 36.89 17.13 -0.30
C THR A 286 36.98 17.22 -1.83
N THR A 287 37.73 18.19 -2.37
CA THR A 287 37.92 18.30 -3.80
C THR A 287 38.68 17.08 -4.36
N ASP A 288 39.72 16.64 -3.67
CA ASP A 288 40.48 15.45 -4.08
C ASP A 288 39.69 14.15 -3.92
N TRP A 289 38.92 14.05 -2.84
CA TRP A 289 38.02 12.93 -2.62
C TRP A 289 36.92 12.81 -3.70
N ASN A 290 36.33 13.94 -4.11
CA ASN A 290 35.33 13.99 -5.17
C ASN A 290 35.92 13.60 -6.52
N LYS A 291 37.15 14.03 -6.84
CA LYS A 291 37.87 13.59 -8.05
C LYS A 291 38.14 12.09 -8.05
N TYR A 292 38.57 11.55 -6.91
CA TYR A 292 38.86 10.13 -6.78
C TYR A 292 37.60 9.27 -6.96
N HIS A 293 36.45 9.73 -6.51
CA HIS A 293 35.21 8.98 -6.59
C HIS A 293 34.32 9.35 -7.78
N ASN A 294 34.77 10.17 -8.72
CA ASN A 294 33.98 10.68 -9.85
C ASN A 294 32.64 11.31 -9.41
N ALA A 295 32.65 11.94 -8.26
CA ALA A 295 31.43 12.50 -7.63
C ALA A 295 30.99 13.84 -8.26
N GLY A 296 31.20 14.00 -9.56
CA GLY A 296 30.79 15.15 -10.35
C GLY A 296 31.68 16.40 -10.19
N SER A 297 31.85 17.14 -11.27
CA SER A 297 32.56 18.40 -11.29
C SER A 297 31.76 19.60 -10.77
N GLU A 298 30.58 19.38 -10.25
CA GLU A 298 29.67 20.42 -9.77
C GLU A 298 30.14 21.15 -8.52
N ASN A 299 31.31 20.78 -8.00
CA ASN A 299 31.88 21.37 -6.77
C ASN A 299 32.70 22.63 -7.00
N GLN A 300 32.78 23.12 -8.24
CA GLN A 300 33.41 24.42 -8.46
C GLN A 300 32.40 25.51 -8.06
N ALA A 301 32.65 26.14 -6.92
CA ALA A 301 31.93 27.33 -6.54
C ALA A 301 31.92 28.33 -7.69
N ALA A 302 30.75 28.80 -8.07
CA ALA A 302 30.65 29.91 -9.01
C ALA A 302 31.46 31.09 -8.45
N GLY A 303 32.64 31.38 -9.01
CA GLY A 303 33.53 32.46 -8.58
C GLY A 303 34.66 32.11 -7.61
N GLY A 304 34.96 30.82 -7.37
CA GLY A 304 36.15 30.43 -6.58
C GLY A 304 36.14 30.85 -5.10
N ARG A 305 34.98 31.16 -4.54
CA ARG A 305 34.85 31.51 -3.11
C ARG A 305 34.81 30.24 -2.27
N LEU A 306 35.60 30.18 -1.21
CA LEU A 306 35.63 29.08 -0.25
C LEU A 306 34.23 28.79 0.33
N ASP A 307 33.48 29.83 0.70
CA ASP A 307 32.15 29.68 1.32
C ASP A 307 31.11 28.97 0.44
N GLY A 308 31.27 29.06 -0.88
CA GLY A 308 30.37 28.45 -1.83
C GLY A 308 30.75 27.02 -2.27
N MET A 309 31.89 26.51 -1.80
CA MET A 309 32.30 25.13 -2.12
C MET A 309 31.39 24.11 -1.43
N MET A 310 31.04 23.05 -2.17
CA MET A 310 30.18 21.99 -1.68
C MET A 310 31.00 20.88 -1.05
N VAL A 311 30.60 20.45 0.11
CA VAL A 311 31.19 19.33 0.85
C VAL A 311 30.14 18.25 1.09
N ASN A 312 30.57 17.00 1.08
CA ASN A 312 29.69 15.87 1.40
C ASN A 312 29.87 15.50 2.87
N ILE A 313 28.76 15.46 3.58
CA ILE A 313 28.73 15.09 5.00
C ILE A 313 27.99 13.78 5.14
N LEU A 314 28.56 12.86 5.86
CA LEU A 314 27.92 11.63 6.29
C LEU A 314 27.35 11.84 7.70
N HIS A 315 26.04 12.00 7.80
CA HIS A 315 25.34 11.90 9.06
C HIS A 315 25.12 10.43 9.36
N PHE A 316 25.64 9.93 10.45
CA PHE A 316 25.55 8.51 10.79
C PHE A 316 25.01 8.30 12.19
N THR A 317 24.29 7.20 12.35
CA THR A 317 23.84 6.68 13.62
C THR A 317 24.19 5.20 13.70
N PHE A 318 24.66 4.74 14.84
CA PHE A 318 24.98 3.33 15.00
C PHE A 318 24.53 2.80 16.36
N LYS A 319 24.20 1.54 16.36
CA LYS A 319 23.76 0.81 17.54
C LYS A 319 24.97 0.37 18.35
N SER A 320 24.94 0.63 19.65
CA SER A 320 25.94 0.22 20.60
C SER A 320 25.27 -0.24 21.90
N THR A 321 26.07 -0.57 22.89
CA THR A 321 25.59 -1.00 24.19
C THR A 321 26.11 -0.06 25.28
N LYS A 322 25.28 0.15 26.31
CA LYS A 322 25.66 0.82 27.54
C LYS A 322 25.50 -0.11 28.72
N THR A 323 26.51 -0.20 29.54
CA THR A 323 26.51 -1.04 30.73
C THR A 323 26.10 -0.23 31.95
N LEU A 324 24.98 -0.61 32.55
CA LEU A 324 24.52 -0.05 33.82
C LEU A 324 24.96 -0.96 34.95
N SER A 325 25.89 -0.50 35.78
CA SER A 325 26.35 -1.23 36.94
C SER A 325 25.59 -0.82 38.19
N TYR A 326 25.10 -1.76 38.92
CA TYR A 326 24.37 -1.52 40.16
C TYR A 326 25.06 -2.26 41.31
N LYS A 327 25.33 -1.52 42.38
CA LYS A 327 25.72 -2.13 43.67
C LYS A 327 24.48 -2.55 44.42
N LYS A 328 24.31 -3.86 44.59
CA LYS A 328 23.20 -4.47 45.34
C LYS A 328 23.65 -4.84 46.73
N LYS A 329 23.15 -4.14 47.75
CA LYS A 329 23.42 -4.38 49.14
C LYS A 329 22.22 -5.03 49.81
N TYR A 330 22.41 -6.18 50.44
CA TYR A 330 21.37 -6.87 51.17
C TYR A 330 21.21 -6.32 52.56
N ASN A 331 20.00 -6.09 53.00
CA ASN A 331 19.66 -5.70 54.35
C ASN A 331 19.46 -6.97 55.21
N LYS A 332 19.66 -6.81 56.53
CA LYS A 332 19.43 -7.90 57.48
C LYS A 332 18.03 -8.49 57.46
N ASN A 333 17.04 -7.76 56.92
CA ASN A 333 15.63 -8.14 56.85
C ASN A 333 15.24 -8.75 55.52
N GLY A 334 16.19 -9.28 54.70
CA GLY A 334 15.93 -9.93 53.46
C GLY A 334 15.66 -9.01 52.27
N GLY A 335 15.52 -7.69 52.47
CA GLY A 335 15.39 -6.71 51.40
C GLY A 335 16.78 -6.33 50.85
N PHE A 336 16.78 -5.69 49.64
CA PHE A 336 18.02 -5.20 49.04
C PHE A 336 17.85 -3.74 48.60
N LYS A 337 18.95 -2.99 48.66
CA LYS A 337 19.07 -1.62 48.13
C LYS A 337 19.99 -1.66 46.93
N MET A 338 19.52 -1.12 45.81
CA MET A 338 20.31 -0.96 44.59
C MET A 338 20.78 0.49 44.45
N THR A 339 22.07 0.67 44.20
CA THR A 339 22.65 2.00 43.93
C THR A 339 23.37 1.91 42.59
N LYS A 340 23.04 2.83 41.65
CA LYS A 340 23.72 2.93 40.37
C LYS A 340 25.15 3.36 40.56
N ARG A 341 26.08 2.75 39.86
CA ARG A 341 27.53 3.01 39.84
C ARG A 341 28.01 3.19 38.41
N GLU A 342 29.24 3.60 38.24
CA GLU A 342 29.91 3.70 36.93
C GLU A 342 30.00 2.35 36.24
N SER A 343 30.10 2.34 34.93
CA SER A 343 30.11 1.11 34.10
C SER A 343 31.28 0.18 34.44
N THR A 344 32.39 0.77 34.83
CA THR A 344 33.65 0.09 35.22
C THR A 344 33.64 -0.47 36.63
N PHE A 345 32.59 -0.18 37.45
CA PHE A 345 32.54 -0.63 38.84
C PHE A 345 32.45 -2.16 38.92
N GLU A 346 33.49 -2.71 39.55
CA GLU A 346 33.58 -4.15 39.84
C GLU A 346 33.81 -4.40 41.32
N LYS A 347 33.47 -5.58 41.81
CA LYS A 347 33.78 -6.01 43.15
C LYS A 347 35.23 -6.43 43.19
N GLY A 348 36.00 -5.80 44.06
CA GLY A 348 37.40 -6.20 44.28
C GLY A 348 37.48 -7.64 44.77
N GLU A 349 38.50 -8.42 44.34
CA GLU A 349 38.69 -9.84 44.69
C GLU A 349 38.72 -10.08 46.21
N ASN A 350 39.15 -9.10 46.98
CA ASN A 350 39.27 -9.17 48.45
C ASN A 350 38.17 -8.41 49.19
N ASP A 351 37.11 -7.92 48.50
CA ASP A 351 36.05 -7.15 49.15
C ASP A 351 34.96 -8.03 49.74
N ASN A 352 35.12 -8.37 51.03
CA ASN A 352 34.12 -9.14 51.80
C ASN A 352 32.91 -8.28 52.25
N SER A 353 32.77 -7.07 51.77
CA SER A 353 31.61 -6.23 52.06
C SER A 353 30.37 -6.86 51.40
N GLY A 354 29.36 -7.21 52.17
CA GLY A 354 28.14 -7.92 51.74
C GLY A 354 27.31 -7.21 50.68
N PHE A 355 27.90 -6.93 49.51
CA PHE A 355 27.19 -6.45 48.34
C PHE A 355 27.58 -7.24 47.10
N ASP A 356 26.63 -7.32 46.19
CA ASP A 356 26.87 -7.89 44.85
C ASP A 356 26.82 -6.78 43.80
N VAL A 357 27.48 -7.03 42.67
CA VAL A 357 27.42 -6.15 41.50
C VAL A 357 26.54 -6.77 40.45
N SER A 358 25.46 -6.10 40.11
CA SER A 358 24.58 -6.52 39.00
C SER A 358 24.82 -5.59 37.81
N LYS A 359 25.31 -6.15 36.71
CA LYS A 359 25.49 -5.41 35.44
C LYS A 359 24.29 -5.68 34.56
N LYS A 360 23.71 -4.59 34.02
CA LYS A 360 22.62 -4.64 33.05
C LYS A 360 23.09 -3.93 31.79
N VAL A 361 23.06 -4.64 30.67
CA VAL A 361 23.41 -4.10 29.36
C VAL A 361 22.15 -3.64 28.68
N ILE A 362 22.16 -2.41 28.18
CA ILE A 362 21.07 -1.82 27.40
C ILE A 362 21.59 -1.35 26.06
N ASP A 363 20.76 -1.47 25.03
CA ASP A 363 21.08 -0.96 23.69
C ASP A 363 20.98 0.57 23.70
N VAL A 364 21.90 1.22 23.02
CA VAL A 364 21.94 2.68 22.83
C VAL A 364 22.31 2.99 21.38
N TRP A 365 21.92 4.15 20.91
CA TRP A 365 22.36 4.68 19.63
C TRP A 365 23.29 5.88 19.87
N TYR A 366 24.31 5.97 19.02
CA TYR A 366 25.19 7.13 18.91
C TYR A 366 24.95 7.78 17.57
N GLU A 367 25.07 9.08 17.52
CA GLU A 367 24.96 9.88 16.30
C GLU A 367 26.19 10.77 16.13
N GLY A 368 26.52 11.07 14.89
CA GLY A 368 27.63 11.95 14.57
C GLY A 368 27.60 12.33 13.10
N SER A 369 28.46 13.26 12.74
CA SER A 369 28.60 13.75 11.36
C SER A 369 30.07 13.79 10.99
N LEU A 370 30.42 13.10 9.89
CA LEU A 370 31.77 13.07 9.33
C LEU A 370 31.79 13.86 8.02
N VAL A 371 32.79 14.72 7.84
CA VAL A 371 33.06 15.30 6.53
C VAL A 371 33.83 14.27 5.71
N LEU A 372 33.19 13.74 4.66
CA LEU A 372 33.76 12.67 3.85
C LEU A 372 35.11 13.06 3.22
N GLY A 373 36.06 12.14 3.27
CA GLY A 373 37.41 12.34 2.80
C GLY A 373 38.31 13.09 3.78
N THR A 374 37.83 13.39 5.00
CA THR A 374 38.60 14.10 6.02
C THR A 374 38.60 13.33 7.36
N GLU A 375 39.34 13.82 8.34
CA GLU A 375 39.32 13.32 9.71
C GLU A 375 38.42 14.15 10.64
N HIS A 376 37.63 15.05 10.07
CA HIS A 376 36.82 15.98 10.83
C HIS A 376 35.44 15.41 11.15
N ILE A 377 35.21 15.16 12.43
CA ILE A 377 33.92 14.75 12.98
C ILE A 377 33.32 15.86 13.83
N PHE A 378 32.01 16.00 13.78
CA PHE A 378 31.28 16.95 14.61
C PHE A 378 29.95 16.37 15.07
N ASN A 379 29.35 17.00 16.09
CA ASN A 379 28.08 16.58 16.68
C ASN A 379 28.05 15.11 17.14
N TYR A 380 29.21 14.53 17.46
CA TYR A 380 29.27 13.16 17.95
C TYR A 380 28.80 13.09 19.41
N LYS A 381 27.72 12.37 19.62
CA LYS A 381 27.15 12.15 20.95
C LYS A 381 26.28 10.89 20.99
N MET A 382 25.95 10.46 22.20
CA MET A 382 24.89 9.47 22.36
C MET A 382 23.56 10.11 22.02
N CYS A 383 22.75 9.48 21.18
CA CYS A 383 21.45 9.99 20.77
C CYS A 383 20.59 10.36 21.99
N GLU A 384 20.01 11.53 21.93
CA GLU A 384 19.02 11.99 22.89
C GLU A 384 17.63 11.46 22.51
N ASN A 385 16.74 11.32 23.49
CA ASN A 385 15.34 10.89 23.25
C ASN A 385 15.22 9.57 22.46
N MET A 386 16.05 8.58 22.80
CA MET A 386 15.98 7.26 22.18
C MET A 386 14.64 6.61 22.48
N VAL A 387 14.00 6.10 21.43
CA VAL A 387 12.73 5.41 21.52
C VAL A 387 12.94 4.00 22.04
N ARG A 388 12.28 3.64 23.14
CA ARG A 388 12.37 2.33 23.78
C ARG A 388 10.98 1.73 23.94
N PRO A 389 10.74 0.54 23.36
CA PRO A 389 9.50 -0.19 23.60
C PRO A 389 9.33 -0.50 25.09
N LYS A 390 8.16 -0.27 25.65
CA LYS A 390 7.91 -0.52 27.07
C LYS A 390 8.01 -2.00 27.45
N GLY A 391 7.65 -2.88 26.55
CA GLY A 391 7.79 -4.32 26.73
C GLY A 391 9.25 -4.79 26.84
N ASN A 392 10.21 -4.05 26.27
CA ASN A 392 11.63 -4.34 26.36
C ASN A 392 12.50 -3.08 26.43
N LEU A 393 12.63 -2.54 27.62
CA LEU A 393 13.43 -1.33 27.89
C LEU A 393 14.93 -1.46 27.58
N ASN A 394 15.42 -2.68 27.37
CA ASN A 394 16.80 -2.91 26.98
C ASN A 394 17.04 -2.62 25.50
N ARG A 395 15.98 -2.69 24.68
CA ARG A 395 16.04 -2.49 23.23
C ARG A 395 15.71 -1.04 22.88
N THR A 396 16.36 -0.53 21.85
CA THR A 396 16.03 0.77 21.23
C THR A 396 15.58 0.60 19.80
N LEU A 397 14.66 1.44 19.36
CA LEU A 397 14.24 1.54 17.97
C LEU A 397 15.11 2.59 17.25
N PRO A 398 15.48 2.35 15.98
CA PRO A 398 16.20 3.32 15.18
C PRO A 398 15.31 4.51 14.83
N SER A 399 15.90 5.67 14.62
CA SER A 399 15.21 6.85 14.08
C SER A 399 14.96 6.76 12.59
N TYR A 400 15.70 5.93 11.89
CA TYR A 400 15.49 5.63 10.47
C TYR A 400 14.57 4.43 10.30
N LEU A 401 13.57 4.57 9.47
CA LEU A 401 12.60 3.55 9.12
C LEU A 401 12.73 3.20 7.65
N PHE A 402 13.20 2.00 7.38
CA PHE A 402 13.32 1.45 6.02
C PHE A 402 12.42 0.24 5.86
N TYR A 403 11.90 0.07 4.66
CA TYR A 403 11.23 -1.15 4.26
C TYR A 403 11.44 -1.42 2.77
N ALA A 404 11.87 -2.63 2.45
CA ALA A 404 12.00 -3.12 1.08
C ALA A 404 11.20 -4.42 0.96
N PRO A 405 10.10 -4.46 0.18
CA PRO A 405 9.23 -5.63 0.07
C PRO A 405 9.97 -6.83 -0.55
N ASP A 406 10.83 -6.58 -1.51
CA ASP A 406 11.62 -7.60 -2.19
C ASP A 406 13.11 -7.35 -1.95
N LEU A 407 13.56 -7.73 -0.74
CA LEU A 407 14.95 -7.63 -0.34
C LEU A 407 15.61 -9.02 -0.43
N TYR A 408 16.68 -9.13 -1.23
CA TYR A 408 17.52 -10.31 -1.31
C TYR A 408 19.00 -9.91 -1.39
N GLU A 409 19.84 -10.38 -0.47
CA GLU A 409 21.27 -10.10 -0.41
C GLU A 409 21.64 -8.62 -0.61
N ASN A 410 20.96 -7.73 0.11
CA ASN A 410 21.10 -6.27 0.01
C ASN A 410 20.70 -5.65 -1.32
N ARG A 411 20.04 -6.38 -2.21
CA ARG A 411 19.49 -5.88 -3.47
C ARG A 411 17.98 -5.71 -3.32
N THR A 412 17.51 -4.56 -3.71
CA THR A 412 16.08 -4.26 -3.78
C THR A 412 15.59 -4.48 -5.21
N LYS A 413 14.38 -4.98 -5.34
CA LYS A 413 13.74 -5.19 -6.63
C LYS A 413 12.55 -4.24 -6.74
N SER A 414 12.46 -3.51 -7.84
CA SER A 414 11.39 -2.54 -8.07
C SER A 414 10.52 -2.92 -9.26
N LYS A 415 9.30 -2.39 -9.28
CA LYS A 415 8.40 -2.58 -10.43
C LYS A 415 8.94 -1.94 -11.69
N VAL A 416 9.61 -0.79 -11.57
CA VAL A 416 10.25 -0.14 -12.71
C VAL A 416 11.40 -0.99 -13.23
N GLY A 417 12.26 -1.54 -12.35
CA GLY A 417 13.37 -2.42 -12.74
C GLY A 417 12.92 -3.67 -13.51
N ASP A 418 11.78 -4.24 -13.13
CA ASP A 418 11.22 -5.43 -13.78
C ASP A 418 10.80 -5.17 -15.23
N VAL A 419 10.41 -3.95 -15.56
CA VAL A 419 9.84 -3.62 -16.88
C VAL A 419 10.81 -2.93 -17.83
N ILE A 420 11.99 -2.50 -17.37
CA ILE A 420 13.01 -1.86 -18.22
C ILE A 420 13.29 -2.67 -19.47
N PRO A 421 13.56 -4.01 -19.43
CA PRO A 421 13.88 -4.77 -20.63
C PRO A 421 12.78 -4.73 -21.69
N TYR A 422 11.53 -4.69 -21.26
CA TYR A 422 10.38 -4.64 -22.20
C TYR A 422 10.24 -3.27 -22.83
N VAL A 423 10.44 -2.20 -22.04
CA VAL A 423 10.39 -0.82 -22.53
C VAL A 423 11.51 -0.54 -23.51
N ASP A 424 12.71 -1.02 -23.27
CA ASP A 424 13.84 -0.89 -24.17
C ASP A 424 13.54 -1.55 -25.52
N GLN A 425 12.93 -2.74 -25.52
CA GLN A 425 12.49 -3.39 -26.75
C GLN A 425 11.38 -2.60 -27.46
N MET A 426 10.41 -2.08 -26.74
CA MET A 426 9.37 -1.22 -27.32
C MET A 426 9.96 0.05 -27.94
N GLN A 427 10.93 0.68 -27.29
CA GLN A 427 11.64 1.85 -27.81
C GLN A 427 12.38 1.52 -29.12
N GLN A 428 13.10 0.41 -29.13
CA GLN A 428 13.80 -0.05 -30.35
C GLN A 428 12.82 -0.32 -31.50
N ILE A 429 11.71 -0.97 -31.23
CA ILE A 429 10.65 -1.24 -32.21
C ILE A 429 10.09 0.08 -32.73
N HIS A 430 9.84 1.04 -31.85
CA HIS A 430 9.31 2.35 -32.22
C HIS A 430 10.25 3.09 -33.18
N ILE A 431 11.56 3.08 -32.91
CA ILE A 431 12.56 3.70 -33.80
C ILE A 431 12.61 2.94 -35.14
N LYS A 432 12.55 1.60 -35.14
CA LYS A 432 12.47 0.80 -36.36
C LYS A 432 11.21 1.09 -37.17
N LEU A 433 10.08 1.35 -36.51
CA LEU A 433 8.85 1.80 -37.15
C LEU A 433 9.05 3.17 -37.81
N GLN A 434 9.69 4.13 -37.15
CA GLN A 434 10.03 5.41 -37.75
C GLN A 434 10.93 5.23 -38.97
N GLN A 435 11.90 4.31 -38.88
CA GLN A 435 12.79 4.01 -40.02
C GLN A 435 11.98 3.44 -41.22
N LEU A 436 11.08 2.52 -41.00
CA LEU A 436 10.25 1.97 -42.07
C LEU A 436 9.32 3.02 -42.64
N ILE A 437 8.67 3.84 -41.81
CA ILE A 437 7.81 4.95 -42.26
C ILE A 437 8.61 5.96 -43.07
N ALA A 438 9.80 6.35 -42.64
CA ALA A 438 10.66 7.28 -43.37
C ALA A 438 11.15 6.72 -44.72
N LYS A 439 11.28 5.40 -44.82
CA LYS A 439 11.61 4.70 -46.06
C LYS A 439 10.38 4.34 -46.89
N ALA A 440 9.20 4.55 -46.35
CA ALA A 440 7.94 4.24 -47.04
C ALA A 440 7.82 5.07 -48.32
N ARG A 441 7.88 4.41 -49.41
CA ARG A 441 7.61 4.96 -50.73
C ARG A 441 6.46 4.20 -51.32
N PRO A 442 5.69 4.81 -52.23
CA PRO A 442 4.70 4.08 -53.01
C PRO A 442 5.37 2.88 -53.67
N ASN A 443 4.65 1.78 -53.86
CA ASN A 443 5.15 0.67 -54.59
C ASN A 443 5.67 1.14 -55.95
N GLY A 444 6.92 0.84 -56.21
CA GLY A 444 7.45 1.10 -57.52
C GLY A 444 6.88 0.16 -58.55
N VAL A 445 6.95 0.55 -59.76
CA VAL A 445 6.60 -0.36 -60.87
C VAL A 445 7.82 -0.63 -61.72
N PHE A 446 7.99 -1.87 -62.10
CA PHE A 446 8.95 -2.21 -63.17
C PHE A 446 8.22 -2.08 -64.49
N ILE A 447 8.66 -1.24 -65.34
CA ILE A 447 8.08 -0.98 -66.65
C ILE A 447 9.03 -1.55 -67.66
N ASP A 448 8.57 -2.54 -68.39
CA ASP A 448 9.25 -3.04 -69.56
C ASP A 448 8.84 -2.17 -70.79
N VAL A 449 9.77 -1.31 -71.20
CA VAL A 449 9.53 -0.33 -72.27
C VAL A 449 9.26 -1.03 -73.57
N ASP A 450 9.87 -2.18 -73.82
CA ASP A 450 9.68 -2.96 -75.07
C ASP A 450 8.28 -3.63 -75.11
N GLY A 451 7.68 -3.90 -73.94
CA GLY A 451 6.36 -4.47 -73.80
C GLY A 451 5.21 -3.46 -73.92
N LEU A 452 5.52 -2.18 -73.88
CA LEU A 452 4.60 -1.07 -74.10
C LEU A 452 4.70 -0.44 -75.51
N THR A 453 4.95 -1.26 -76.48
CA THR A 453 4.90 -0.77 -77.88
C THR A 453 3.53 -0.20 -78.23
N GLU A 454 3.48 0.67 -79.29
CA GLU A 454 2.24 1.33 -79.72
C GLU A 454 1.01 0.41 -79.67
N VAL A 455 0.06 0.72 -78.81
CA VAL A 455 -1.17 -0.09 -78.61
C VAL A 455 -2.22 0.44 -79.61
N PRO A 456 -2.67 -0.35 -80.58
CA PRO A 456 -3.68 0.08 -81.58
C PRO A 456 -5.04 0.15 -80.86
N MET A 457 -5.74 1.27 -81.02
CA MET A 457 -7.06 1.52 -80.44
C MET A 457 -8.20 1.03 -81.31
N GLY A 458 -7.91 0.46 -82.45
CA GLY A 458 -8.89 -0.04 -83.42
C GLY A 458 -9.54 1.01 -84.33
N ASP A 459 -9.36 2.25 -84.05
CA ASP A 459 -9.80 3.41 -84.88
C ASP A 459 -8.69 3.98 -85.77
N GLY A 460 -7.53 3.35 -85.83
CA GLY A 460 -6.37 3.81 -86.60
C GLY A 460 -5.41 4.67 -85.75
N SER A 461 -5.75 4.97 -84.53
CA SER A 461 -4.86 5.65 -83.58
C SER A 461 -4.05 4.65 -82.75
N PHE A 462 -2.85 5.06 -82.30
CA PHE A 462 -1.96 4.30 -81.46
C PHE A 462 -1.70 5.09 -80.17
N LEU A 463 -1.76 4.42 -79.05
CA LEU A 463 -1.33 4.98 -77.79
C LEU A 463 0.18 4.85 -77.68
N SER A 464 0.82 5.96 -77.34
CA SER A 464 2.26 5.95 -77.03
C SER A 464 2.52 5.32 -75.67
N PRO A 465 3.70 4.73 -75.40
CA PRO A 465 4.04 4.18 -74.08
C PRO A 465 3.84 5.16 -72.95
N LEU A 466 4.04 6.44 -73.13
CA LEU A 466 3.82 7.52 -72.17
C LEU A 466 2.35 7.72 -71.84
N GLU A 467 1.44 7.55 -72.80
CA GLU A 467 -0.01 7.66 -72.59
C GLU A 467 -0.52 6.43 -71.88
N VAL A 468 -0.01 5.24 -72.11
CA VAL A 468 -0.34 4.02 -71.34
C VAL A 468 0.11 4.13 -69.92
N ILE A 469 1.29 4.72 -69.63
CA ILE A 469 1.76 4.99 -68.28
C ILE A 469 0.87 6.06 -67.58
N LYS A 470 0.39 7.06 -68.30
CA LYS A 470 -0.57 8.03 -67.70
C LYS A 470 -1.89 7.36 -67.31
N ILE A 471 -2.42 6.55 -68.25
CA ILE A 471 -3.67 5.77 -67.97
C ILE A 471 -3.50 4.88 -66.79
N TYR A 472 -2.33 4.20 -66.68
CA TYR A 472 -2.03 3.36 -65.48
C TYR A 472 -2.03 4.22 -64.21
N ASN A 473 -1.40 5.36 -64.19
CA ASN A 473 -1.33 6.22 -63.03
C ASN A 473 -2.71 6.84 -62.65
N GLU A 474 -3.60 7.03 -63.62
CA GLU A 474 -4.90 7.59 -63.40
C GLU A 474 -5.99 6.55 -63.05
N THR A 475 -5.94 5.38 -63.67
CA THR A 475 -6.98 4.39 -63.61
C THR A 475 -6.57 3.07 -62.93
N GLY A 476 -5.26 2.84 -62.83
CA GLY A 476 -4.71 1.56 -62.32
C GLY A 476 -4.74 0.43 -63.40
N ASN A 477 -5.22 0.74 -64.59
CA ASN A 477 -5.38 -0.26 -65.67
C ASN A 477 -4.23 -0.10 -66.73
N VAL A 478 -3.76 -1.23 -67.23
CA VAL A 478 -2.76 -1.31 -68.24
C VAL A 478 -3.38 -1.78 -69.54
N LEU A 479 -3.20 -1.05 -70.57
CA LEU A 479 -3.53 -1.45 -71.96
C LEU A 479 -2.24 -1.95 -72.65
N GLY A 480 -2.21 -3.18 -73.01
CA GLY A 480 -1.08 -3.79 -73.73
C GLY A 480 -1.54 -4.77 -74.77
N THR A 481 -0.64 -5.07 -75.75
CA THR A 481 -0.90 -6.04 -76.75
C THR A 481 -0.60 -7.46 -76.26
N SER A 482 -1.51 -8.36 -76.47
CA SER A 482 -1.33 -9.78 -76.13
C SER A 482 -0.47 -10.54 -77.18
N LYS A 483 -0.11 -9.88 -78.24
CA LYS A 483 0.67 -10.47 -79.38
C LYS A 483 1.91 -9.67 -79.65
N ASP A 484 2.99 -10.36 -79.94
CA ASP A 484 4.28 -9.76 -80.39
C ASP A 484 4.15 -9.28 -81.84
N ALA A 485 5.08 -8.42 -82.24
CA ALA A 485 5.17 -7.90 -83.58
C ALA A 485 5.20 -9.02 -84.68
N ALA A 486 5.57 -10.24 -84.34
CA ALA A 486 5.51 -11.44 -85.14
C ALA A 486 4.14 -12.16 -85.11
N GLY A 487 3.16 -11.70 -84.32
CA GLY A 487 1.78 -12.27 -84.18
C GLY A 487 1.67 -13.42 -83.21
N GLU A 488 2.75 -13.77 -82.55
CA GLU A 488 2.74 -14.79 -81.49
C GLU A 488 2.23 -14.24 -80.16
N TYR A 489 1.55 -15.10 -79.37
CA TYR A 489 1.07 -14.70 -78.06
C TYR A 489 2.23 -14.50 -77.10
N ASN A 490 2.27 -13.37 -76.46
CA ASN A 490 3.26 -13.01 -75.45
C ASN A 490 2.92 -13.72 -74.12
N HIS A 491 3.21 -15.02 -74.03
CA HIS A 491 2.89 -15.80 -72.89
C HIS A 491 3.69 -15.35 -71.66
N GLY A 492 3.01 -14.73 -70.68
CA GLY A 492 3.56 -14.51 -69.33
C GLY A 492 4.44 -13.26 -69.13
N LYS A 493 4.54 -12.37 -70.14
CA LYS A 493 5.20 -11.10 -69.93
C LYS A 493 4.20 -10.01 -69.62
N GLU A 494 4.16 -9.62 -68.37
CA GLU A 494 3.41 -8.43 -67.89
C GLU A 494 4.28 -7.19 -68.11
N PRO A 495 3.86 -6.24 -68.97
CA PRO A 495 4.68 -5.05 -69.29
C PRO A 495 4.85 -4.08 -68.11
N ILE A 496 3.96 -4.16 -67.13
CA ILE A 496 4.05 -3.43 -65.87
C ILE A 496 3.92 -4.42 -64.74
N ARG A 497 4.96 -4.48 -63.92
CA ARG A 497 4.98 -5.32 -62.76
C ARG A 497 5.19 -4.47 -61.49
N GLU A 498 4.29 -4.57 -60.58
CA GLU A 498 4.49 -3.90 -59.28
C GLU A 498 5.65 -4.51 -58.50
N LEU A 499 6.52 -3.64 -58.08
CA LEU A 499 7.62 -3.96 -57.16
C LEU A 499 7.09 -3.82 -55.74
N LYS A 500 6.71 -4.94 -55.17
CA LYS A 500 6.31 -4.96 -53.75
C LYS A 500 7.50 -4.56 -52.89
N ASN A 501 7.41 -3.48 -52.21
CA ASN A 501 8.48 -2.98 -51.29
C ASN A 501 8.49 -3.69 -49.94
N GLY A 502 7.50 -4.55 -49.65
CA GLY A 502 7.47 -5.31 -48.40
C GLY A 502 7.27 -4.50 -47.14
N ILE A 503 7.04 -3.20 -47.25
CA ILE A 503 6.94 -2.28 -46.10
C ILE A 503 5.73 -2.58 -45.26
N VAL A 504 4.60 -2.90 -45.87
CA VAL A 504 3.35 -3.17 -45.15
C VAL A 504 3.49 -4.39 -44.24
N ASP A 505 4.05 -5.48 -44.74
CA ASP A 505 4.33 -6.70 -43.97
C ASP A 505 5.31 -6.46 -42.83
N GLY A 506 6.31 -5.59 -43.09
CA GLY A 506 7.30 -5.18 -42.09
C GLY A 506 6.68 -4.34 -40.98
N LEU A 507 5.79 -3.42 -41.32
CA LEU A 507 5.06 -2.54 -40.41
C LEU A 507 4.14 -3.35 -39.49
N ASP A 508 3.33 -4.26 -40.06
CA ASP A 508 2.43 -5.10 -39.29
C ASP A 508 3.16 -6.00 -38.29
N ARG A 509 4.28 -6.60 -38.71
CA ARG A 509 5.11 -7.42 -37.80
C ARG A 509 5.69 -6.61 -36.65
N LEU A 510 6.12 -5.38 -36.88
CA LEU A 510 6.63 -4.52 -35.81
C LEU A 510 5.51 -4.05 -34.88
N ILE A 511 4.32 -3.75 -35.40
CA ILE A 511 3.16 -3.41 -34.58
C ILE A 511 2.74 -4.62 -33.72
N MET A 512 2.71 -5.82 -34.28
CA MET A 512 2.43 -7.04 -33.51
C MET A 512 3.49 -7.26 -32.41
N ALA A 513 4.76 -7.08 -32.72
CA ALA A 513 5.85 -7.19 -31.75
C ALA A 513 5.71 -6.13 -30.63
N TYR A 514 5.39 -4.87 -30.97
CA TYR A 514 5.14 -3.82 -30.00
C TYR A 514 4.01 -4.19 -29.03
N ASN A 515 2.89 -4.64 -29.57
CA ASN A 515 1.73 -5.05 -28.77
C ASN A 515 2.04 -6.26 -27.88
N HIS A 516 2.86 -7.21 -28.39
CA HIS A 516 3.33 -8.33 -27.58
C HIS A 516 4.18 -7.86 -26.39
N TYR A 517 5.17 -6.97 -26.59
CA TYR A 517 5.97 -6.44 -25.51
C TYR A 517 5.14 -5.55 -24.55
N LEU A 518 4.15 -4.83 -25.06
CA LEU A 518 3.23 -4.06 -24.22
C LEU A 518 2.38 -4.98 -23.30
N THR A 519 2.00 -6.17 -23.81
CA THR A 519 1.31 -7.17 -23.00
C THR A 519 2.23 -7.73 -21.91
N LEU A 520 3.47 -8.12 -22.28
CA LEU A 520 4.46 -8.59 -21.30
C LEU A 520 4.79 -7.52 -20.24
N PHE A 521 4.85 -6.26 -20.64
CA PHE A 521 5.04 -5.13 -19.73
C PHE A 521 3.90 -5.04 -18.72
N ARG A 522 2.64 -5.12 -19.18
CA ARG A 522 1.46 -5.09 -18.29
C ARG A 522 1.46 -6.26 -17.32
N ASP A 523 1.80 -7.45 -17.79
CA ASP A 523 1.87 -8.66 -16.97
C ASP A 523 2.97 -8.53 -15.90
N ALA A 524 4.14 -7.99 -16.25
CA ALA A 524 5.24 -7.79 -15.32
C ALA A 524 4.93 -6.73 -14.24
N ILE A 525 4.26 -5.64 -14.61
CA ILE A 525 3.89 -4.60 -13.67
C ILE A 525 2.71 -5.03 -12.77
N GLY A 526 1.91 -6.00 -13.26
CA GLY A 526 0.73 -6.50 -12.55
C GLY A 526 -0.52 -5.63 -12.75
N VAL A 527 -0.58 -4.83 -13.81
CA VAL A 527 -1.73 -3.98 -14.15
C VAL A 527 -2.28 -4.42 -15.50
N PRO A 528 -3.31 -5.26 -15.53
CA PRO A 528 -3.89 -5.76 -16.77
C PRO A 528 -4.61 -4.66 -17.56
N GLN A 529 -4.81 -4.91 -18.84
CA GLN A 529 -5.59 -4.03 -19.68
C GLN A 529 -7.03 -3.90 -19.14
N GLY A 530 -7.48 -2.68 -18.95
CA GLY A 530 -8.76 -2.36 -18.30
C GLY A 530 -8.62 -1.80 -16.89
N ALA A 531 -7.51 -2.13 -16.19
CA ALA A 531 -7.10 -1.47 -14.95
C ALA A 531 -6.04 -0.37 -15.19
N ASP A 532 -5.52 -0.23 -16.41
CA ASP A 532 -4.47 0.71 -16.80
C ASP A 532 -4.97 2.08 -17.26
N ALA A 533 -6.19 2.45 -16.87
CA ALA A 533 -6.90 3.67 -17.33
C ALA A 533 -7.08 3.76 -18.87
N SER A 534 -6.98 2.65 -19.59
CA SER A 534 -7.39 2.58 -20.99
C SER A 534 -8.90 2.31 -21.09
N ALA A 535 -9.55 2.75 -22.17
CA ALA A 535 -10.96 2.49 -22.37
C ALA A 535 -11.22 0.97 -22.32
N PRO A 536 -12.14 0.50 -21.49
CA PRO A 536 -12.46 -0.92 -21.44
C PRO A 536 -13.04 -1.38 -22.77
N HIS A 537 -12.76 -2.63 -23.12
CA HIS A 537 -13.29 -3.20 -24.36
C HIS A 537 -14.83 -3.18 -24.30
N PRO A 538 -15.55 -2.63 -25.31
CA PRO A 538 -17.00 -2.43 -25.23
C PRO A 538 -17.83 -3.70 -24.94
N LYS A 539 -17.23 -4.87 -25.12
CA LYS A 539 -17.86 -6.19 -24.89
C LYS A 539 -17.42 -6.84 -23.58
N MET A 540 -16.66 -6.13 -22.75
CA MET A 540 -16.17 -6.72 -21.48
C MET A 540 -17.29 -6.64 -20.44
N ALA A 541 -17.64 -7.76 -19.82
CA ALA A 541 -18.64 -7.82 -18.76
C ALA A 541 -18.11 -7.13 -17.49
N VAL A 542 -18.96 -6.43 -16.76
CA VAL A 542 -18.61 -5.70 -15.52
C VAL A 542 -17.87 -6.61 -14.52
N GLY A 543 -18.35 -7.83 -14.31
CA GLY A 543 -17.69 -8.79 -13.41
C GLY A 543 -16.27 -9.22 -13.84
N VAL A 544 -15.93 -9.08 -15.14
CA VAL A 544 -14.56 -9.32 -15.60
C VAL A 544 -13.66 -8.13 -15.24
N GLN A 545 -14.18 -6.90 -15.34
CA GLN A 545 -13.44 -5.70 -14.92
C GLN A 545 -13.16 -5.70 -13.42
N GLU A 546 -14.15 -6.07 -12.60
CA GLU A 546 -13.98 -6.23 -11.15
C GLU A 546 -12.93 -7.28 -10.81
N ASN A 547 -12.93 -8.43 -11.49
CA ASN A 547 -11.92 -9.46 -11.29
C ASN A 547 -10.52 -8.99 -11.70
N LEU A 548 -10.39 -8.19 -12.76
CA LEU A 548 -9.12 -7.62 -13.19
C LEU A 548 -8.60 -6.60 -12.19
N ALA A 549 -9.46 -5.72 -11.65
CA ALA A 549 -9.11 -4.78 -10.60
C ALA A 549 -8.65 -5.51 -9.32
N ASN A 550 -9.37 -6.54 -8.91
CA ASN A 550 -9.01 -7.36 -7.76
C ASN A 550 -7.67 -8.09 -7.96
N SER A 551 -7.41 -8.58 -9.17
CA SER A 551 -6.13 -9.23 -9.50
C SER A 551 -4.96 -8.23 -9.44
N SER A 552 -5.16 -7.01 -9.94
CA SER A 552 -4.19 -5.92 -9.83
C SER A 552 -3.92 -5.56 -8.37
N ASN A 553 -4.97 -5.48 -7.55
CA ASN A 553 -4.86 -5.21 -6.11
C ASN A 553 -4.03 -6.27 -5.38
N ILE A 554 -4.18 -7.54 -5.75
CA ILE A 554 -3.40 -8.65 -5.17
C ILE A 554 -1.94 -8.56 -5.63
N ALA A 555 -1.68 -8.28 -6.89
CA ALA A 555 -0.33 -8.18 -7.45
C ALA A 555 0.48 -7.01 -6.84
N THR A 556 -0.18 -5.94 -6.43
CA THR A 556 0.45 -4.73 -5.88
C THR A 556 0.40 -4.64 -4.35
N ARG A 557 -0.17 -5.65 -3.67
CA ARG A 557 -0.37 -5.65 -2.22
C ARG A 557 0.92 -5.45 -1.43
N HIS A 558 2.04 -5.97 -1.89
CA HIS A 558 3.35 -5.83 -1.24
C HIS A 558 3.81 -4.37 -1.13
N ILE A 559 3.38 -3.48 -2.04
CA ILE A 559 3.64 -2.04 -1.98
C ILE A 559 2.84 -1.43 -0.83
N LEU A 560 1.54 -1.75 -0.75
CA LEU A 560 0.68 -1.30 0.35
C LEU A 560 1.20 -1.79 1.71
N ASP A 561 1.57 -3.07 1.81
CA ASP A 561 2.12 -3.65 3.04
C ASP A 561 3.40 -2.92 3.48
N SER A 562 4.21 -2.41 2.53
CA SER A 562 5.39 -1.61 2.82
C SER A 562 5.04 -0.29 3.50
N VAL A 563 4.06 0.41 2.95
CA VAL A 563 3.57 1.69 3.49
C VAL A 563 2.97 1.50 4.87
N LEU A 564 2.12 0.49 5.04
CA LEU A 564 1.49 0.18 6.32
C LEU A 564 2.53 -0.15 7.40
N ASN A 565 3.54 -0.96 7.08
CA ASN A 565 4.58 -1.32 8.03
C ASN A 565 5.43 -0.11 8.47
N ILE A 566 5.79 0.77 7.53
CA ILE A 566 6.54 1.98 7.87
C ILE A 566 5.68 2.91 8.74
N THR A 567 4.40 3.11 8.37
CA THR A 567 3.48 3.98 9.11
C THR A 567 3.19 3.44 10.51
N GLU A 568 3.03 2.12 10.68
CA GLU A 568 2.85 1.48 11.99
C GLU A 568 4.06 1.76 12.90
N ARG A 569 5.27 1.51 12.40
CA ARG A 569 6.51 1.75 13.13
C ARG A 569 6.75 3.24 13.42
N LEU A 570 6.36 4.10 12.48
CA LEU A 570 6.38 5.54 12.69
C LEU A 570 5.45 5.92 13.84
N GLY A 571 4.19 5.46 13.81
CA GLY A 571 3.21 5.71 14.86
C GLY A 571 3.68 5.23 16.23
N GLU A 572 4.30 4.04 16.32
CA GLU A 572 4.93 3.55 17.54
C GLU A 572 6.02 4.51 18.04
N GLY A 573 6.92 4.93 17.15
CA GLY A 573 7.99 5.89 17.47
C GLY A 573 7.46 7.25 17.91
N LEU A 574 6.44 7.77 17.22
CA LEU A 574 5.83 9.06 17.54
C LEU A 574 5.11 9.03 18.88
N SER A 575 4.36 7.99 19.19
CA SER A 575 3.62 7.86 20.46
C SER A 575 4.56 7.95 21.67
N LEU A 576 5.74 7.32 21.57
CA LEU A 576 6.75 7.37 22.62
C LEU A 576 7.43 8.74 22.73
N ARG A 577 7.64 9.44 21.61
CA ARG A 577 8.22 10.80 21.61
C ARG A 577 7.24 11.85 22.11
N LEU A 578 5.96 11.72 21.80
CA LEU A 578 4.91 12.62 22.28
C LEU A 578 4.87 12.67 23.80
N THR A 579 5.00 11.53 24.46
CA THR A 579 5.02 11.50 25.93
C THR A 579 6.19 12.30 26.52
N ASP A 580 7.35 12.32 25.85
CA ASP A 580 8.52 13.09 26.28
C ASP A 580 8.33 14.59 26.06
N ILE A 581 7.74 14.99 24.93
CA ILE A 581 7.45 16.40 24.64
C ILE A 581 6.49 17.00 25.65
N PHE A 582 5.44 16.29 25.99
CA PHE A 582 4.47 16.79 26.95
C PHE A 582 5.04 16.99 28.37
N GLU A 583 6.10 16.29 28.71
CA GLU A 583 6.71 16.39 30.03
C GLU A 583 7.85 17.42 30.10
N TYR A 584 8.70 17.47 29.07
CA TYR A 584 9.98 18.18 29.13
C TYR A 584 10.08 19.39 28.19
N SER A 585 9.15 19.56 27.26
CA SER A 585 9.20 20.64 26.27
C SER A 585 8.21 21.76 26.57
N ASP A 586 8.59 22.99 26.25
CA ASP A 586 7.68 24.15 26.27
C ASP A 586 6.69 24.12 25.11
N LEU A 587 6.93 23.27 24.10
CA LEU A 587 6.04 23.09 22.96
C LEU A 587 4.70 22.40 23.31
N LYS A 588 4.54 21.95 24.55
CA LYS A 588 3.26 21.42 25.05
C LYS A 588 2.09 22.39 24.84
N GLU A 589 2.33 23.70 24.85
CA GLU A 589 1.28 24.71 24.65
C GLU A 589 0.70 24.66 23.24
N VAL A 590 1.51 24.36 22.24
CA VAL A 590 1.07 24.18 20.85
C VAL A 590 0.09 23.01 20.77
N TYR A 591 0.42 21.89 21.42
CA TYR A 591 -0.46 20.73 21.48
C TYR A 591 -1.71 20.99 22.33
N ILE A 592 -1.60 21.74 23.45
CA ILE A 592 -2.78 22.12 24.24
C ILE A 592 -3.78 22.92 23.43
N ASN A 593 -3.31 23.81 22.57
CA ASN A 593 -4.19 24.60 21.70
C ASN A 593 -4.84 23.77 20.60
N ALA A 594 -4.14 22.74 20.11
CA ALA A 594 -4.62 21.90 19.02
C ALA A 594 -5.55 20.77 19.47
N ILE A 595 -5.18 20.01 20.50
CA ILE A 595 -5.89 18.81 20.94
C ILE A 595 -6.62 18.98 22.28
N GLY A 596 -6.50 20.13 22.91
CA GLY A 596 -7.12 20.44 24.17
C GLY A 596 -6.32 20.05 25.41
N ARG A 597 -6.49 20.83 26.47
CA ARG A 597 -5.72 20.67 27.72
C ARG A 597 -5.95 19.33 28.42
N ILE A 598 -7.18 18.80 28.36
CA ILE A 598 -7.55 17.53 29.01
C ILE A 598 -6.78 16.37 28.37
N ASN A 599 -6.69 16.32 27.04
CA ASN A 599 -5.98 15.28 26.31
C ASN A 599 -4.48 15.30 26.62
N VAL A 600 -3.87 16.48 26.66
CA VAL A 600 -2.46 16.62 27.02
C VAL A 600 -2.17 16.21 28.47
N GLU A 601 -3.07 16.55 29.41
CA GLU A 601 -2.94 16.12 30.81
C GLU A 601 -3.10 14.61 30.94
N THR A 602 -4.00 14.00 30.20
CA THR A 602 -4.19 12.54 30.13
C THR A 602 -2.92 11.84 29.64
N LEU A 603 -2.32 12.33 28.55
CA LEU A 603 -1.06 11.79 28.00
C LEU A 603 0.12 11.97 28.93
N LYS A 604 0.16 13.08 29.70
CA LYS A 604 1.16 13.31 30.74
C LYS A 604 1.03 12.34 31.90
N ALA A 605 -0.22 12.05 32.33
CA ALA A 605 -0.49 11.10 33.40
C ALA A 605 0.01 9.70 33.07
N LEU A 606 -0.01 9.31 31.79
CA LEU A 606 0.53 8.05 31.27
C LEU A 606 1.97 7.76 31.72
N LYS A 607 2.81 8.77 31.68
CA LYS A 607 4.24 8.59 32.00
C LYS A 607 4.49 8.37 33.49
N LYS A 608 3.70 9.00 34.35
CA LYS A 608 3.86 8.89 35.81
C LYS A 608 3.67 7.46 36.33
N TYR A 609 2.88 6.66 35.63
CA TYR A 609 2.54 5.32 36.09
C TYR A 609 3.34 4.21 35.43
N HIS A 610 4.14 4.48 34.38
CA HIS A 610 4.91 3.49 33.57
C HIS A 610 4.10 2.25 33.13
N LEU A 611 2.78 2.36 33.10
CA LEU A 611 1.86 1.24 33.06
C LEU A 611 1.13 1.11 31.74
N HIS A 612 1.21 2.13 30.86
CA HIS A 612 0.43 2.14 29.63
C HIS A 612 1.30 1.86 28.42
N ASP A 613 1.00 0.77 27.74
CA ASP A 613 1.50 0.45 26.42
C ASP A 613 0.41 0.74 25.39
N LEU A 614 0.72 1.62 24.45
CA LEU A 614 -0.16 1.91 23.31
C LEU A 614 0.31 1.08 22.13
N GLY A 615 -0.52 0.17 21.69
CA GLY A 615 -0.39 -0.48 20.40
C GLY A 615 -0.92 0.45 19.32
N ILE A 616 -0.17 0.65 18.24
CA ILE A 616 -0.63 1.38 17.07
C ILE A 616 -1.22 0.38 16.10
N ILE A 617 -2.48 0.59 15.75
CA ILE A 617 -3.21 -0.23 14.77
C ILE A 617 -3.55 0.66 13.60
N ILE A 618 -3.24 0.19 12.40
CA ILE A 618 -3.66 0.86 11.18
C ILE A 618 -4.91 0.16 10.66
N GLU A 619 -6.00 0.88 10.62
CA GLU A 619 -7.26 0.40 10.05
C GLU A 619 -7.42 0.95 8.63
N LEU A 620 -7.52 0.04 7.67
CA LEU A 620 -7.81 0.40 6.29
C LEU A 620 -9.27 0.84 6.17
N LYS A 621 -9.51 1.96 5.51
CA LYS A 621 -10.87 2.36 5.15
C LYS A 621 -11.41 1.42 4.09
N PRO A 622 -12.72 1.11 4.13
CA PRO A 622 -13.32 0.21 3.16
C PRO A 622 -13.26 0.77 1.74
N ASP A 623 -13.07 -0.11 0.78
CA ASP A 623 -13.08 0.18 -0.65
C ASP A 623 -14.44 0.73 -1.11
N ALA A 624 -14.46 1.38 -2.28
CA ALA A 624 -15.68 1.94 -2.86
C ALA A 624 -16.77 0.88 -3.07
N GLN A 625 -16.39 -0.33 -3.49
CA GLN A 625 -17.32 -1.46 -3.65
C GLN A 625 -17.90 -1.93 -2.32
N GLU A 626 -17.07 -2.05 -1.32
CA GLU A 626 -17.50 -2.42 0.03
C GLU A 626 -18.46 -1.38 0.63
N LYS A 627 -18.20 -0.08 0.38
CA LYS A 627 -19.11 1.01 0.76
C LYS A 627 -20.43 0.93 0.01
N GLU A 628 -20.39 0.64 -1.28
CA GLU A 628 -21.59 0.47 -2.09
C GLU A 628 -22.44 -0.71 -1.62
N PHE A 629 -21.85 -1.85 -1.31
CA PHE A 629 -22.55 -2.99 -0.71
C PHE A 629 -23.18 -2.65 0.63
N LEU A 630 -22.46 -1.91 1.49
CA LEU A 630 -23.00 -1.45 2.77
C LEU A 630 -24.16 -0.49 2.53
N GLU A 631 -24.01 0.47 1.64
CA GLU A 631 -25.06 1.45 1.31
C GLU A 631 -26.31 0.77 0.73
N ASN A 632 -26.16 -0.18 -0.15
CA ASN A 632 -27.27 -0.97 -0.68
C ASN A 632 -28.00 -1.73 0.43
N ASN A 633 -27.27 -2.31 1.37
CA ASN A 633 -27.84 -2.99 2.53
C ASN A 633 -28.58 -2.01 3.44
N ILE A 634 -28.03 -0.81 3.68
CA ILE A 634 -28.65 0.26 4.45
C ILE A 634 -29.94 0.72 3.78
N GLN A 635 -29.93 0.94 2.47
CA GLN A 635 -31.13 1.36 1.72
C GLN A 635 -32.23 0.32 1.75
N VAL A 636 -31.89 -0.95 1.61
CA VAL A 636 -32.86 -2.05 1.75
C VAL A 636 -33.42 -2.11 3.16
N ALA A 637 -32.59 -1.89 4.17
CA ALA A 637 -33.02 -1.90 5.57
C ALA A 637 -33.93 -0.69 5.90
N LEU A 638 -33.61 0.50 5.36
CA LEU A 638 -34.44 1.70 5.47
C LEU A 638 -35.79 1.55 4.75
N SER A 639 -35.77 1.03 3.51
CA SER A 639 -37.00 0.84 2.72
C SER A 639 -37.97 -0.15 3.35
N ARG A 640 -37.47 -1.08 4.15
CA ARG A 640 -38.27 -2.05 4.92
C ARG A 640 -38.59 -1.58 6.34
N GLU A 641 -38.20 -0.35 6.67
CA GLU A 641 -38.36 0.23 8.02
C GLU A 641 -37.74 -0.63 9.13
N LEU A 642 -36.70 -1.37 8.82
CA LEU A 642 -35.96 -2.20 9.76
C LEU A 642 -34.99 -1.42 10.63
N ILE A 643 -34.56 -0.24 10.18
CA ILE A 643 -33.67 0.69 10.87
C ILE A 643 -34.20 2.13 10.73
N THR A 644 -33.77 3.04 11.60
CA THR A 644 -34.09 4.47 11.51
C THR A 644 -33.08 5.21 10.63
N LEU A 645 -33.41 6.46 10.28
CA LEU A 645 -32.45 7.32 9.57
C LEU A 645 -31.23 7.63 10.43
N ASP A 646 -31.41 7.80 11.74
CA ASP A 646 -30.31 8.04 12.69
C ASP A 646 -29.39 6.82 12.79
N ASP A 647 -29.97 5.61 12.84
CA ASP A 647 -29.20 4.37 12.78
C ASP A 647 -28.39 4.26 11.48
N ALA A 648 -28.96 4.69 10.36
CA ALA A 648 -28.27 4.68 9.07
C ALA A 648 -27.08 5.66 9.05
N ILE A 649 -27.21 6.83 9.69
CA ILE A 649 -26.11 7.79 9.83
C ILE A 649 -24.99 7.21 10.71
N ASP A 650 -25.36 6.59 11.85
CA ASP A 650 -24.42 5.93 12.74
C ASP A 650 -23.65 4.81 12.02
N ILE A 651 -24.35 3.98 11.24
CA ILE A 651 -23.75 2.87 10.49
C ILE A 651 -22.78 3.39 9.42
N ARG A 652 -23.12 4.48 8.73
CA ARG A 652 -22.25 5.12 7.73
C ARG A 652 -20.97 5.71 8.31
N SER A 653 -21.01 6.13 9.56
CA SER A 653 -19.84 6.67 10.26
C SER A 653 -18.79 5.60 10.59
N ILE A 654 -19.18 4.31 10.55
CA ILE A 654 -18.30 3.20 10.93
C ILE A 654 -17.48 2.75 9.71
N HIS A 655 -16.17 2.85 9.80
CA HIS A 655 -15.26 2.45 8.73
C HIS A 655 -15.11 0.93 8.59
N ASN A 656 -15.33 0.19 9.66
CA ASN A 656 -15.22 -1.27 9.65
C ASN A 656 -16.56 -1.92 9.27
N ILE A 657 -16.63 -2.47 8.05
CA ILE A 657 -17.86 -3.06 7.49
C ILE A 657 -18.42 -4.20 8.32
N LYS A 658 -17.55 -5.01 8.95
CA LYS A 658 -18.01 -6.11 9.81
C LYS A 658 -18.73 -5.56 11.05
N LEU A 659 -18.20 -4.49 11.62
CA LEU A 659 -18.83 -3.81 12.76
C LEU A 659 -20.08 -3.05 12.33
N ALA A 660 -20.08 -2.39 11.18
CA ALA A 660 -21.26 -1.72 10.61
C ALA A 660 -22.41 -2.72 10.37
N ASN A 661 -22.13 -3.86 9.77
CA ASN A 661 -23.11 -4.93 9.57
C ASN A 661 -23.60 -5.54 10.88
N ALA A 662 -22.71 -5.69 11.87
CA ALA A 662 -23.09 -6.17 13.21
C ALA A 662 -24.02 -5.16 13.90
N LEU A 663 -23.71 -3.85 13.82
CA LEU A 663 -24.58 -2.80 14.36
C LEU A 663 -25.95 -2.78 13.67
N MET A 664 -25.98 -2.87 12.35
CA MET A 664 -27.21 -2.95 11.57
C MET A 664 -28.09 -4.14 12.00
N LYS A 665 -27.49 -5.32 12.21
CA LYS A 665 -28.19 -6.50 12.70
C LYS A 665 -28.77 -6.26 14.09
N THR A 666 -28.01 -5.65 14.96
CA THR A 666 -28.43 -5.37 16.35
C THR A 666 -29.58 -4.34 16.40
N ARG A 667 -29.46 -3.26 15.64
CA ARG A 667 -30.51 -2.22 15.55
C ARG A 667 -31.83 -2.79 14.98
N ARG A 668 -31.72 -3.67 13.98
CA ARG A 668 -32.85 -4.38 13.42
C ARG A 668 -33.57 -5.24 14.47
N VAL A 669 -32.82 -6.02 15.24
CA VAL A 669 -33.39 -6.90 16.29
C VAL A 669 -34.09 -6.06 17.39
N ARG A 670 -33.47 -4.94 17.78
CA ARG A 670 -34.06 -4.01 18.74
C ARG A 670 -35.39 -3.46 18.23
N ARG A 671 -35.42 -3.01 16.99
CA ARG A 671 -36.66 -2.45 16.40
C ARG A 671 -37.77 -3.49 16.21
N GLU A 672 -37.44 -4.73 15.90
CA GLU A 672 -38.40 -5.82 15.87
C GLU A 672 -39.00 -6.10 17.23
N LYS A 673 -38.20 -5.95 18.30
CA LYS A 673 -38.71 -6.04 19.70
C LYS A 673 -39.61 -4.87 20.03
N ASP A 674 -39.22 -3.65 19.73
CA ASP A 674 -39.99 -2.44 20.04
C ASP A 674 -41.36 -2.46 19.32
N LYS A 675 -41.38 -2.87 18.04
CA LYS A 675 -42.61 -3.06 17.28
C LYS A 675 -43.55 -4.08 17.97
N LYS A 676 -43.00 -5.22 18.38
CA LYS A 676 -43.79 -6.25 19.10
C LYS A 676 -44.32 -5.75 20.44
N GLU A 677 -43.52 -4.96 21.14
CA GLU A 677 -43.94 -4.37 22.42
C GLU A 677 -45.01 -3.29 22.21
N GLN A 678 -44.90 -2.48 21.16
CA GLN A 678 -45.95 -1.52 20.78
C GLN A 678 -47.23 -2.23 20.33
N GLU A 679 -47.15 -3.29 19.55
CA GLU A 679 -48.32 -4.09 19.18
C GLU A 679 -48.99 -4.70 20.40
N LEU A 680 -48.22 -5.22 21.34
CA LEU A 680 -48.77 -5.72 22.62
C LEU A 680 -49.47 -4.62 23.43
N ARG A 681 -48.85 -3.41 23.51
CA ARG A 681 -49.46 -2.27 24.21
C ARG A 681 -50.76 -1.80 23.53
N VAL A 682 -50.82 -1.81 22.20
CA VAL A 682 -52.01 -1.48 21.44
C VAL A 682 -53.11 -2.54 21.70
N ILE A 683 -52.73 -3.83 21.75
CA ILE A 683 -53.65 -4.92 22.07
C ILE A 683 -54.16 -4.80 23.51
N GLU A 684 -53.28 -4.49 24.47
CA GLU A 684 -53.64 -4.24 25.87
C GLU A 684 -54.55 -3.01 26.01
N ALA A 685 -54.22 -1.90 25.37
CA ALA A 685 -55.05 -0.68 25.37
C ALA A 685 -56.42 -0.91 24.73
N ASN A 686 -56.48 -1.68 23.60
CA ASN A 686 -57.74 -2.09 22.99
C ASN A 686 -58.56 -3.02 23.91
N ASN A 687 -57.91 -3.94 24.61
CA ASN A 687 -58.57 -4.80 25.58
C ASN A 687 -59.06 -4.00 26.79
N GLU A 688 -58.30 -3.03 27.31
CA GLU A 688 -58.77 -2.15 28.36
C GLU A 688 -59.93 -1.24 27.88
N GLY A 689 -59.85 -0.74 26.63
CA GLY A 689 -60.95 0.01 26.04
C GLY A 689 -62.21 -0.82 25.84
N GLN A 690 -62.08 -2.07 25.45
CA GLN A 690 -63.20 -3.04 25.37
C GLN A 690 -63.71 -3.39 26.74
N LEU A 691 -62.86 -3.54 27.76
CA LEU A 691 -63.27 -3.80 29.12
C LEU A 691 -64.06 -2.62 29.70
N LYS A 692 -63.58 -1.38 29.44
CA LYS A 692 -64.32 -0.16 29.90
C LYS A 692 -65.65 0.04 29.17
N SER A 693 -65.73 -0.30 27.88
CA SER A 693 -66.95 -0.24 27.11
C SER A 693 -67.91 -1.36 27.47
N THR A 694 -67.43 -2.56 27.79
CA THR A 694 -68.22 -3.68 28.25
C THR A 694 -68.71 -3.49 29.72
N GLN A 695 -67.90 -2.83 30.54
CA GLN A 695 -68.39 -2.46 31.93
C GLN A 695 -69.52 -1.42 31.88
N ALA A 696 -69.44 -0.48 30.94
CA ALA A 696 -70.59 0.48 30.78
C ALA A 696 -71.87 -0.18 30.19
N ALA A 697 -71.70 -1.21 29.36
CA ALA A 697 -72.79 -2.00 28.79
C ALA A 697 -73.32 -3.09 29.78
N ALA A 698 -72.45 -3.55 30.70
CA ALA A 698 -72.79 -4.60 31.62
C ALA A 698 -73.66 -4.13 32.83
N GLN A 699 -73.62 -2.82 33.14
CA GLN A 699 -74.52 -2.27 34.14
C GLN A 699 -76.00 -2.27 33.73
N SER A 700 -76.26 -2.40 32.43
CA SER A 700 -77.64 -2.51 31.93
C SER A 700 -78.13 -3.96 31.67
N LYS A 701 -77.23 -4.96 31.73
CA LYS A 701 -77.55 -6.37 31.37
C LYS A 701 -77.16 -7.36 32.48
N GLN A 702 -77.05 -6.92 33.72
CA GLN A 702 -76.51 -7.70 34.82
C GLN A 702 -77.37 -8.87 35.29
N GLN A 703 -78.58 -9.07 34.79
CA GLN A 703 -79.46 -10.17 35.16
C GLN A 703 -79.61 -11.34 34.14
N GLU A 704 -79.15 -11.14 32.93
CA GLU A 704 -79.24 -12.17 31.89
C GLU A 704 -77.91 -12.90 31.61
N ILE A 705 -76.80 -12.39 32.09
CA ILE A 705 -75.48 -12.87 31.69
C ILE A 705 -74.83 -13.78 32.74
N GLN A 706 -75.37 -13.89 33.95
CA GLN A 706 -74.74 -14.79 34.95
C GLN A 706 -74.77 -16.29 34.55
N ALA A 707 -75.66 -16.69 33.75
CA ALA A 707 -75.77 -18.07 33.26
C ALA A 707 -74.94 -18.38 31.99
N MET A 708 -74.62 -17.35 31.15
CA MET A 708 -73.73 -17.51 29.97
C MET A 708 -72.28 -17.23 30.26
N ALA A 709 -71.95 -16.47 31.28
CA ALA A 709 -70.63 -16.10 31.63
C ALA A 709 -69.75 -17.27 32.13
N GLN A 710 -70.34 -18.27 32.75
CA GLN A 710 -69.57 -19.43 33.23
C GLN A 710 -69.17 -20.39 32.11
N SER A 711 -69.90 -20.48 31.01
CA SER A 711 -69.56 -21.33 29.92
C SER A 711 -68.52 -20.64 28.95
N ALA A 712 -68.59 -19.27 28.83
CA ALA A 712 -67.68 -18.54 28.01
C ALA A 712 -66.27 -18.36 28.64
N MET A 713 -66.21 -18.26 29.99
CA MET A 713 -64.93 -18.20 30.66
C MET A 713 -64.06 -19.49 30.56
N SER A 714 -64.73 -20.64 30.49
CA SER A 714 -64.01 -21.91 30.31
C SER A 714 -63.40 -22.06 28.89
N GLU A 715 -64.15 -21.49 27.92
CA GLU A 715 -63.69 -21.54 26.51
C GLU A 715 -62.57 -20.55 26.18
N ILE A 716 -62.61 -19.38 26.83
CA ILE A 716 -61.56 -18.35 26.67
C ILE A 716 -60.27 -18.75 27.42
N ASN A 717 -60.42 -19.36 28.60
CA ASN A 717 -59.24 -19.88 29.30
C ASN A 717 -58.55 -21.05 28.56
N ALA A 718 -59.34 -21.92 27.91
CA ALA A 718 -58.79 -22.98 27.10
C ALA A 718 -58.08 -22.46 25.83
N LYS A 719 -58.66 -21.40 25.19
CA LYS A 719 -58.03 -20.76 24.01
C LYS A 719 -56.82 -19.89 24.34
N THR A 720 -56.81 -19.21 25.47
CA THR A 720 -55.62 -18.43 25.91
C THR A 720 -54.49 -19.34 26.40
N GLN A 721 -54.82 -20.43 27.12
CA GLN A 721 -53.81 -21.44 27.46
C GLN A 721 -53.22 -22.16 26.23
N GLY A 722 -54.07 -22.44 25.23
CA GLY A 722 -53.61 -22.97 23.95
C GLY A 722 -52.68 -22.03 23.21
N ARG A 723 -53.02 -20.73 23.15
CA ARG A 723 -52.16 -19.72 22.47
C ARG A 723 -50.87 -19.42 23.21
N ILE A 724 -50.89 -19.40 24.56
CA ILE A 724 -49.66 -19.25 25.36
C ILE A 724 -48.75 -20.46 25.17
N ALA A 725 -49.32 -21.69 25.12
CA ALA A 725 -48.57 -22.88 24.84
C ALA A 725 -47.99 -22.90 23.40
N GLU A 726 -48.74 -22.35 22.40
CA GLU A 726 -48.30 -22.22 21.03
C GLU A 726 -47.18 -21.19 20.92
N ILE A 727 -47.26 -20.03 21.60
CA ILE A 727 -46.22 -19.01 21.64
C ILE A 727 -44.96 -19.48 22.39
N GLU A 728 -45.14 -20.26 23.47
CA GLU A 728 -44.03 -20.87 24.19
C GLU A 728 -43.36 -21.98 23.38
N ALA A 729 -44.12 -22.75 22.62
CA ALA A 729 -43.62 -23.77 21.71
C ALA A 729 -42.88 -23.13 20.53
N GLU A 730 -43.44 -22.05 19.96
CA GLU A 730 -42.77 -21.28 18.88
C GLU A 730 -41.49 -20.61 19.38
N LYS A 731 -41.52 -20.07 20.59
CA LYS A 731 -40.34 -19.49 21.21
C LYS A 731 -39.25 -20.53 21.50
N LYS A 732 -39.66 -21.72 21.92
CA LYS A 732 -38.73 -22.83 22.16
C LYS A 732 -38.16 -23.39 20.86
N ALA A 733 -39.00 -23.56 19.84
CA ALA A 733 -38.57 -23.98 18.53
C ALA A 733 -37.68 -22.94 17.84
N LYS A 734 -37.94 -21.63 17.98
CA LYS A 734 -37.05 -20.56 17.49
C LYS A 734 -35.74 -20.50 18.23
N LEU A 735 -35.71 -20.75 19.55
CA LEU A 735 -34.50 -20.81 20.36
C LEU A 735 -33.66 -22.06 20.04
N GLU A 736 -34.31 -23.19 19.73
CA GLU A 736 -33.62 -24.39 19.24
C GLU A 736 -33.09 -24.22 17.83
N LEU A 737 -33.86 -23.60 16.93
CA LEU A 737 -33.42 -23.26 15.57
C LEU A 737 -32.24 -22.28 15.61
N MET A 738 -32.28 -21.27 16.44
CA MET A 738 -31.14 -20.35 16.64
C MET A 738 -29.91 -21.04 17.25
N LYS A 739 -30.12 -22.02 18.13
CA LYS A 739 -29.01 -22.85 18.65
C LYS A 739 -28.47 -23.80 17.59
N GLU A 740 -29.34 -24.38 16.77
CA GLU A 740 -28.92 -25.22 15.67
C GLU A 740 -28.28 -24.39 14.53
N GLU A 741 -28.82 -23.21 14.19
CA GLU A 741 -28.16 -22.27 13.26
C GLU A 741 -26.81 -21.78 13.78
N PHE A 742 -26.69 -21.49 15.08
CA PHE A 742 -25.40 -21.11 15.68
C PHE A 742 -24.42 -22.29 15.66
N ASN A 743 -24.87 -23.50 16.00
CA ASN A 743 -24.04 -24.71 15.92
C ASN A 743 -23.73 -25.08 14.46
N TYR A 744 -24.69 -24.88 13.55
CA TYR A 744 -24.53 -25.09 12.11
C TYR A 744 -23.56 -24.05 11.53
N ASN A 745 -23.65 -22.80 11.88
CA ASN A 745 -22.71 -21.74 11.49
C ASN A 745 -21.32 -21.93 12.10
N MET A 746 -21.22 -22.47 13.33
CA MET A 746 -19.93 -22.84 13.93
C MET A 746 -19.32 -24.09 13.25
N THR A 747 -20.13 -25.07 12.89
CA THR A 747 -19.70 -26.25 12.16
C THR A 747 -19.46 -25.93 10.69
N LEU A 748 -20.22 -24.99 10.08
CA LEU A 748 -19.96 -24.46 8.75
C LEU A 748 -18.65 -23.66 8.69
N LYS A 749 -18.38 -22.82 9.69
CA LYS A 749 -17.08 -22.13 9.76
C LYS A 749 -15.91 -23.09 9.97
N GLY A 750 -16.12 -24.18 10.71
CA GLY A 750 -15.17 -25.29 10.84
C GLY A 750 -15.07 -26.15 9.57
N ALA A 751 -16.20 -26.30 8.85
CA ALA A 751 -16.27 -27.06 7.60
C ALA A 751 -15.92 -26.20 6.38
N GLU A 752 -16.20 -24.88 6.38
CA GLU A 752 -15.77 -23.95 5.31
C GLU A 752 -14.27 -23.85 5.19
N THR A 753 -13.52 -23.93 6.31
CA THR A 753 -12.05 -24.02 6.24
C THR A 753 -11.57 -25.37 5.68
N ASN A 754 -12.33 -26.43 5.87
CA ASN A 754 -12.00 -27.75 5.31
C ASN A 754 -12.66 -28.00 3.94
N LEU A 755 -13.85 -27.46 3.69
CA LEU A 755 -14.56 -27.56 2.42
C LEU A 755 -14.08 -26.49 1.42
N SER A 756 -13.57 -25.34 1.86
CA SER A 756 -13.01 -24.37 0.91
C SER A 756 -11.79 -24.93 0.17
N ASN A 757 -11.06 -25.85 0.80
CA ASN A 757 -9.97 -26.55 0.14
C ASN A 757 -10.42 -27.75 -0.71
N THR A 758 -11.52 -28.42 -0.33
CA THR A 758 -12.09 -29.53 -1.14
C THR A 758 -13.05 -29.02 -2.19
N GLN A 759 -13.84 -28.00 -1.90
CA GLN A 759 -14.79 -27.43 -2.85
C GLN A 759 -14.10 -26.60 -3.94
N LYS A 760 -12.98 -25.93 -3.63
CA LYS A 760 -12.11 -25.34 -4.66
C LYS A 760 -11.53 -26.42 -5.59
N LYS A 761 -11.28 -27.60 -5.09
CA LYS A 761 -10.84 -28.73 -5.91
C LYS A 761 -12.00 -29.28 -6.76
N TYR A 762 -13.20 -29.46 -6.17
CA TYR A 762 -14.39 -29.94 -6.88
C TYR A 762 -14.97 -28.90 -7.84
N ASP A 763 -14.96 -27.61 -7.48
CA ASP A 763 -15.43 -26.54 -8.37
C ASP A 763 -14.45 -26.29 -9.52
N ASN A 764 -13.17 -26.48 -9.33
CA ASN A 764 -12.19 -26.45 -10.40
C ASN A 764 -12.34 -27.67 -11.30
N ASP A 765 -12.49 -28.88 -10.76
CA ASP A 765 -12.74 -30.10 -11.54
C ASP A 765 -14.09 -30.03 -12.32
N ARG A 766 -15.10 -29.39 -11.72
CA ARG A 766 -16.40 -29.20 -12.36
C ARG A 766 -16.41 -28.05 -13.37
N LYS A 767 -15.59 -27.05 -13.18
CA LYS A 767 -15.32 -25.98 -14.18
C LYS A 767 -14.54 -26.55 -15.36
N ASP A 768 -13.52 -27.36 -15.06
CA ASP A 768 -12.72 -28.01 -16.09
C ASP A 768 -13.53 -29.03 -16.91
N SER A 769 -14.43 -29.79 -16.27
CA SER A 769 -15.32 -30.70 -17.00
C SER A 769 -16.33 -29.93 -17.85
N ARG A 770 -16.91 -28.84 -17.33
CA ARG A 770 -17.81 -27.98 -18.11
C ARG A 770 -17.11 -27.23 -19.23
N GLN A 771 -15.84 -26.89 -19.02
CA GLN A 771 -15.02 -26.27 -20.04
C GLN A 771 -14.74 -27.29 -21.15
N ARG A 772 -14.35 -28.52 -20.79
CA ARG A 772 -14.14 -29.61 -21.77
C ARG A 772 -15.40 -29.97 -22.51
N GLU A 773 -16.58 -29.97 -21.87
CA GLU A 773 -17.88 -30.18 -22.53
C GLU A 773 -18.23 -29.03 -23.47
N LYS A 774 -17.94 -27.78 -23.09
CA LYS A 774 -18.13 -26.63 -23.97
C LYS A 774 -17.17 -26.66 -25.15
N ASP A 775 -15.92 -27.01 -24.92
CA ASP A 775 -14.91 -27.11 -25.98
C ASP A 775 -15.24 -28.26 -26.96
N THR A 776 -15.73 -29.38 -26.46
CA THR A 776 -16.21 -30.48 -27.33
C THR A 776 -17.50 -30.13 -28.07
N ALA A 777 -18.40 -29.41 -27.44
CA ALA A 777 -19.61 -28.93 -28.11
C ALA A 777 -19.29 -27.87 -29.17
N THR A 778 -18.34 -26.98 -28.87
CA THR A 778 -17.88 -25.95 -29.80
C THR A 778 -17.15 -26.57 -30.99
N SER A 779 -16.35 -27.61 -30.74
CA SER A 779 -15.67 -28.35 -31.78
C SER A 779 -16.65 -29.08 -32.69
N LYS A 780 -17.66 -29.73 -32.12
CA LYS A 780 -18.73 -30.40 -32.93
C LYS A 780 -19.56 -29.41 -33.73
N ILE A 781 -19.85 -28.24 -33.17
CA ILE A 781 -20.57 -27.18 -33.90
C ILE A 781 -19.69 -26.61 -35.02
N GLN A 782 -18.40 -26.56 -34.80
CA GLN A 782 -17.45 -26.09 -35.81
C GLN A 782 -17.27 -27.09 -36.93
N GLU A 783 -17.24 -28.40 -36.62
CA GLU A 783 -17.27 -29.48 -37.62
C GLU A 783 -18.57 -29.47 -38.41
N GLN A 784 -19.72 -29.32 -37.76
CA GLN A 784 -21.01 -29.22 -38.46
C GLN A 784 -21.11 -28.00 -39.37
N LYS A 785 -20.51 -26.87 -38.94
CA LYS A 785 -20.44 -25.67 -39.77
C LYS A 785 -19.52 -25.84 -40.97
N GLN A 786 -18.46 -26.62 -40.84
CA GLN A 786 -17.58 -26.95 -41.98
C GLN A 786 -18.26 -27.85 -43.01
N PHE A 787 -19.04 -28.82 -42.51
CA PHE A 787 -19.81 -29.70 -43.41
C PHE A 787 -20.99 -29.02 -44.12
N ASN A 788 -21.56 -28.02 -43.50
CA ASN A 788 -22.68 -27.26 -44.03
C ASN A 788 -22.27 -26.03 -44.85
N LYS A 789 -20.98 -25.80 -45.04
CA LYS A 789 -20.54 -24.73 -45.91
C LYS A 789 -20.73 -25.12 -47.37
N PRO A 790 -21.19 -24.23 -48.19
CA PRO A 790 -21.16 -24.45 -49.63
C PRO A 790 -19.75 -24.64 -50.13
N ALA A 791 -19.61 -25.32 -51.19
CA ALA A 791 -18.29 -25.52 -51.79
C ALA A 791 -17.58 -24.19 -52.02
N LEU A 792 -16.28 -24.22 -51.84
CA LEU A 792 -15.51 -22.99 -51.92
C LEU A 792 -15.59 -22.20 -53.20
N ASN A 793 -15.88 -22.88 -54.25
CA ASN A 793 -16.18 -22.22 -55.48
C ASN A 793 -17.57 -21.67 -55.53
N PHE A 794 -18.33 -21.91 -54.46
CA PHE A 794 -19.58 -21.34 -54.30
C PHE A 794 -19.47 -20.33 -53.21
N GLU A 795 -19.32 -19.23 -53.57
CA GLU A 795 -19.18 -18.20 -52.66
C GLU A 795 -20.41 -17.73 -52.17
N SER A 796 -20.60 -17.92 -50.96
CA SER A 796 -21.65 -17.30 -50.31
C SER A 796 -21.10 -16.12 -49.57
N ALA A 797 -21.76 -15.09 -49.67
CA ALA A 797 -21.40 -13.86 -49.04
C ALA A 797 -21.26 -13.93 -47.54
N GLU A 798 -21.63 -15.09 -47.05
CA GLU A 798 -21.58 -15.25 -45.70
C GLU A 798 -20.52 -16.10 -45.21
N ASP A 799 -19.87 -16.56 -46.13
CA ASP A 799 -18.90 -17.33 -45.73
C ASP A 799 -17.74 -16.86 -45.86
N SER A 800 -17.39 -16.78 -46.11
CA SER A 800 -16.63 -16.49 -46.25
C SER A 800 -16.23 -15.53 -46.07
N ILE A 801 -16.15 -15.52 -46.19
CA ILE A 801 -15.83 -14.74 -46.10
C ILE A 801 -16.19 -13.97 -45.28
N SER A 802 -16.37 -14.11 -45.12
CA SER A 802 -16.77 -13.62 -44.37
C SER A 802 -17.01 -13.98 -43.73
N GLY A 803 -16.62 -14.57 -44.19
CA GLY A 803 -16.75 -15.02 -43.96
C GLY A 803 -16.52 -15.57 -44.57
N SER A 804 -16.38 -15.76 -45.25
CA SER A 804 -16.22 -16.24 -45.85
C SER A 804 -15.18 -16.58 -46.01
N ILE A 805 -15.06 -16.94 -46.17
CA ILE A 805 -14.59 -17.11 -46.24
C ILE A 805 -14.16 -17.05 -45.45
N GLY A 806 -14.62 -17.33 -45.21
CA GLY A 806 -14.72 -17.21 -44.45
C GLY A 806 -14.51 -16.32 -44.12
N MET A 807 -14.75 -16.02 -44.96
CA MET A 807 -14.79 -14.98 -44.56
C MET A 807 -15.41 -14.68 -43.51
N GLU A 808 -16.13 -15.41 -43.19
CA GLU A 808 -16.61 -15.32 -42.06
C GLU A 808 -15.97 -15.85 -41.08
N ASP A 809 -15.39 -16.68 -41.36
CA ASP A 809 -14.64 -17.28 -40.40
C ASP A 809 -13.36 -16.76 -40.36
N ILE A 810 -13.26 -16.20 -41.28
CA ILE A 810 -12.25 -15.51 -41.47
C ILE A 810 -12.41 -14.24 -41.16
N ARG A 811 -13.36 -14.00 -41.21
CA ARG A 811 -13.72 -13.07 -40.91
C ARG A 811 -14.28 -12.95 -39.94
N ILE A 812 -14.17 -13.54 -39.72
CA ILE A 812 -14.55 -13.45 -38.87
C ILE A 812 -14.18 -13.55 -38.02
N SER A 813 -13.42 -13.53 -38.39
CA SER A 813 -13.43 -13.54 -37.63
C SER A 813 -13.34 -12.83 -36.84
#